data_17a8e229c56e40145ab1072657450ba3
#
_entry.id   17a8e229c56e40145ab1072657450ba3
#
_cell.length_a   1.000
_cell.length_b   1.000
_cell.length_c   1.000
_cell.angle_alpha   90.00
_cell.angle_beta   90.00
_cell.angle_gamma   90.00
#
_symmetry.space_group_name_H-M   'P 1'
#
loop_
_entity.id
_entity.type
_entity.pdbx_description
1 polymer ?
#
loop_
_entity_poly.entity_id
_entity_poly.type
_entity_poly.pdbx_seq_one_letter_code
_entity_poly.pdbx_strand_id
1 'polypeptide(L)'
;MYKRQELTGDDVYKIVYPYHMTALALNKAGLKNMFKLVSEANTKYFHNGSRIPKERLEHYREGLLYGSSCYNGDVFEAALNLSDEKLERAMEFYDYIEIQPLEDYYHLVDRGKLQDTDELIKSLHRIIDCAKKLDKLIVATGDVHFLEVRDKIFRDVFISNPTIGIGHRAHPLCDRRNPKAKNPCQYLRTTNEMLEGYPYLPQDEVFEYVVTNTNKIADMVEEIKPVHDKLFTPKIDGADENLKKICYDTAHKTYGNPLPQIVEKRLEKELSNIIKHGFGVIYYISHLLVKKSNDDGYLVGSRGSVGSSFVATMSGITEVNPLPPHYVCLHCSHSEFLEEGIVADGYDLEDKVCPKCGKIMKGEGHNIPFETFLGFNADKVPDIDLNFSGEYQANAHAFTKEIFGEDHVFRAGTISTVAEKTAYGYAKGYAELMGTDQTIRSAELERIAAGCGGVKRTTGQHPGGIIVIPGDMDVFDFTPYQFPADDLNAAWKTTHFDFHAIHDNVLKFDILGHVDPTVTRFLQDLTGVDPKDIPTNDKKVMSLFTSSEALGCNLDFIGCKNGALGLPEFGTSFVRGMLDQTQPKTFNDLVIISGLSHGTDVYLGNAETLIKSGTCTLSEVIGCRDDIMVYLIEKGLPNKDAFDIMECVRKGKSPVVFPEKKYEELMKEYNVPQWYIDSCKKIKYMFPKAHAAAYVLSAIRVAWWKLYYPREYYAVYFTTRCDFYDIETLVQGKDAIMARRAEITQLRAERSSSNKDEGLWDIFEIALEMIERGFHFNPVSLEYSQASKFILDPNDEKGLIPPFSAIDALGESVAKTVVDARADGPFLSKEDVIKRTKLNNSHIKTLSKMGVFNGMQERNQLSLF
;
A
#
# COMPACT_ATOMS: atom_id res chain seq x y z
N MET A 1 -31.61 39.61 9.06
CA MET A 1 -30.85 40.15 10.23
C MET A 1 -30.91 39.10 11.34
N TYR A 2 -30.01 38.16 11.35
CA TYR A 2 -29.89 37.20 12.46
C TYR A 2 -29.03 37.87 13.54
N LYS A 3 -29.61 38.09 14.72
CA LYS A 3 -28.84 38.47 15.92
C LYS A 3 -27.79 37.37 16.15
N ARG A 4 -26.50 37.70 16.04
CA ARG A 4 -25.43 36.92 16.59
C ARG A 4 -25.63 36.85 18.10
N GLN A 5 -26.25 35.80 18.61
CA GLN A 5 -26.07 35.38 19.99
C GLN A 5 -24.57 35.07 20.16
N GLU A 6 -23.98 35.54 21.24
CA GLU A 6 -22.65 35.08 21.65
C GLU A 6 -22.77 33.61 21.91
N LEU A 7 -22.26 32.80 20.92
CA LEU A 7 -22.25 31.36 20.99
C LEU A 7 -21.08 30.98 21.92
N THR A 8 -21.40 30.48 23.08
CA THR A 8 -20.43 29.92 24.02
C THR A 8 -20.59 28.40 24.04
N GLY A 9 -19.49 27.68 23.93
CA GLY A 9 -19.45 26.22 24.03
C GLY A 9 -18.48 25.57 23.03
N ASP A 10 -18.12 24.35 23.31
CA ASP A 10 -17.08 23.58 22.56
C ASP A 10 -17.39 23.34 21.06
N ASP A 11 -18.65 23.58 20.61
CA ASP A 11 -19.10 23.33 19.24
C ASP A 11 -19.26 24.61 18.38
N VAL A 12 -18.86 25.77 18.88
CA VAL A 12 -18.97 27.08 18.16
C VAL A 12 -18.26 27.01 16.81
N TYR A 13 -17.11 26.34 16.73
CA TYR A 13 -16.35 26.18 15.49
C TYR A 13 -17.10 25.43 14.39
N LYS A 14 -18.13 24.67 14.71
CA LYS A 14 -18.97 23.94 13.73
C LYS A 14 -19.99 24.85 13.04
N ILE A 15 -20.39 25.92 13.69
CA ILE A 15 -21.49 26.79 13.29
C ILE A 15 -20.97 28.05 12.61
N VAL A 16 -19.83 28.59 13.03
CA VAL A 16 -19.26 29.84 12.52
C VAL A 16 -18.59 29.61 11.16
N TYR A 17 -18.71 30.57 10.25
CA TYR A 17 -17.97 30.56 8.98
C TYR A 17 -16.47 30.73 9.27
N PRO A 18 -15.60 29.85 8.76
CA PRO A 18 -14.16 29.96 8.96
C PRO A 18 -13.57 31.06 8.06
N TYR A 19 -12.65 31.83 8.58
CA TYR A 19 -11.83 32.78 7.85
C TYR A 19 -10.44 32.21 7.57
N HIS A 20 -9.81 32.69 6.50
CA HIS A 20 -8.43 32.37 6.21
C HIS A 20 -7.50 33.23 7.05
N MET A 21 -6.35 32.66 7.40
CA MET A 21 -5.23 33.36 8.01
C MET A 21 -3.91 32.72 7.55
N THR A 22 -2.84 33.48 7.60
CA THR A 22 -1.50 33.01 7.33
C THR A 22 -0.76 32.78 8.65
N ALA A 23 -0.01 31.70 8.78
CA ALA A 23 0.89 31.46 9.89
C ALA A 23 2.29 31.13 9.37
N LEU A 24 3.31 31.86 9.85
CA LEU A 24 4.70 31.65 9.52
C LEU A 24 5.47 31.18 10.74
N ALA A 25 6.22 30.07 10.60
CA ALA A 25 7.12 29.62 11.66
C ALA A 25 8.43 30.41 11.59
N LEU A 26 8.74 31.12 12.67
CA LEU A 26 9.97 31.90 12.80
C LEU A 26 11.19 31.06 13.15
N ASN A 27 10.98 30.00 13.91
CA ASN A 27 12.03 29.17 14.47
C ASN A 27 11.50 27.74 14.72
N LYS A 28 12.35 26.89 15.27
CA LYS A 28 12.02 25.49 15.55
C LYS A 28 10.84 25.33 16.53
N ALA A 29 10.71 26.19 17.52
CA ALA A 29 9.59 26.15 18.46
C ALA A 29 8.28 26.50 17.75
N GLY A 30 8.29 27.52 16.88
CA GLY A 30 7.16 27.89 16.03
C GLY A 30 6.77 26.77 15.05
N LEU A 31 7.74 26.09 14.44
CA LEU A 31 7.47 24.93 13.59
C LEU A 31 6.74 23.80 14.35
N LYS A 32 7.21 23.47 15.54
CA LYS A 32 6.57 22.47 16.41
C LYS A 32 5.16 22.90 16.82
N ASN A 33 4.94 24.17 17.14
CA ASN A 33 3.63 24.72 17.46
C ASN A 33 2.70 24.72 16.24
N MET A 34 3.22 25.01 15.04
CA MET A 34 2.47 24.86 13.78
C MET A 34 2.02 23.41 13.54
N PHE A 35 2.88 22.41 13.79
CA PHE A 35 2.52 21.00 13.68
C PHE A 35 1.39 20.60 14.65
N LYS A 36 1.41 21.12 15.87
CA LYS A 36 0.31 20.94 16.84
C LYS A 36 -0.99 21.55 16.34
N LEU A 37 -0.95 22.80 15.86
CA LEU A 37 -2.13 23.48 15.30
C LEU A 37 -2.72 22.73 14.10
N VAL A 38 -1.88 22.28 13.16
CA VAL A 38 -2.31 21.49 12.00
C VAL A 38 -2.96 20.18 12.44
N SER A 39 -2.40 19.52 13.45
CA SER A 39 -2.96 18.28 14.01
C SER A 39 -4.31 18.51 14.67
N GLU A 40 -4.45 19.54 15.48
CA GLU A 40 -5.74 19.89 16.09
C GLU A 40 -6.79 20.26 15.05
N ALA A 41 -6.39 20.99 14.01
CA ALA A 41 -7.29 21.37 12.91
C ALA A 41 -7.81 20.17 12.10
N ASN A 42 -6.98 19.13 11.94
CA ASN A 42 -7.31 17.92 11.17
C ASN A 42 -7.85 16.78 12.04
N THR A 43 -8.05 17.02 13.34
CA THR A 43 -8.64 16.02 14.26
C THR A 43 -9.75 16.64 15.09
N LYS A 44 -9.40 17.28 16.21
CA LYS A 44 -10.34 17.82 17.19
C LYS A 44 -11.29 18.87 16.61
N TYR A 45 -10.78 19.74 15.73
CA TYR A 45 -11.55 20.88 15.18
C TYR A 45 -11.91 20.69 13.70
N PHE A 46 -11.75 19.48 13.17
CA PHE A 46 -12.15 19.17 11.79
C PHE A 46 -13.68 19.16 11.68
N HIS A 47 -14.21 20.07 10.86
CA HIS A 47 -15.63 20.09 10.51
C HIS A 47 -15.84 20.66 9.12
N ASN A 48 -16.10 19.79 8.12
CA ASN A 48 -16.21 20.16 6.72
C ASN A 48 -14.94 20.85 6.16
N GLY A 49 -13.80 20.55 6.74
CA GLY A 49 -12.49 21.13 6.52
C GLY A 49 -11.77 21.42 7.83
N SER A 50 -10.49 21.66 7.73
CA SER A 50 -9.63 22.00 8.88
C SER A 50 -9.99 23.39 9.43
N ARG A 51 -10.16 23.50 10.72
CA ARG A 51 -10.51 24.75 11.42
C ARG A 51 -9.70 24.88 12.69
N ILE A 52 -9.42 26.10 13.11
CA ILE A 52 -8.70 26.35 14.37
C ILE A 52 -9.39 27.52 15.08
N PRO A 53 -9.85 27.36 16.33
CA PRO A 53 -10.32 28.48 17.14
C PRO A 53 -9.20 29.48 17.46
N LYS A 54 -9.50 30.79 17.50
CA LYS A 54 -8.50 31.84 17.80
C LYS A 54 -7.79 31.60 19.15
N GLU A 55 -8.48 31.09 20.17
CA GLU A 55 -7.87 30.76 21.47
C GLU A 55 -6.76 29.71 21.34
N ARG A 56 -6.87 28.78 20.40
CA ARG A 56 -5.80 27.79 20.15
C ARG A 56 -4.61 28.43 19.43
N LEU A 57 -4.87 29.37 18.53
CA LEU A 57 -3.81 30.14 17.88
C LEU A 57 -3.01 30.95 18.93
N GLU A 58 -3.71 31.62 19.86
CA GLU A 58 -3.06 32.34 20.96
C GLU A 58 -2.26 31.41 21.89
N HIS A 59 -2.78 30.22 22.17
CA HIS A 59 -2.09 29.22 23.00
C HIS A 59 -0.76 28.78 22.41
N TYR A 60 -0.67 28.67 21.09
CA TYR A 60 0.53 28.21 20.38
C TYR A 60 1.27 29.35 19.67
N ARG A 61 1.10 30.59 20.10
CA ARG A 61 1.64 31.78 19.42
C ARG A 61 3.18 31.87 19.44
N GLU A 62 3.82 31.24 20.41
CA GLU A 62 5.27 31.28 20.54
C GLU A 62 5.98 30.78 19.27
N GLY A 63 6.85 31.62 18.69
CA GLY A 63 7.61 31.33 17.49
C GLY A 63 6.80 31.37 16.20
N LEU A 64 5.54 31.88 16.23
CA LEU A 64 4.69 32.04 15.06
C LEU A 64 4.38 33.52 14.81
N LEU A 65 4.34 33.91 13.54
CA LEU A 65 3.73 35.17 13.07
C LEU A 65 2.41 34.88 12.37
N TYR A 66 1.40 35.70 12.66
CA TYR A 66 0.08 35.61 12.03
C TYR A 66 -0.18 36.78 11.09
N GLY A 67 -0.53 36.48 9.83
CA GLY A 67 -0.94 37.41 8.80
C GLY A 67 -2.43 37.34 8.53
N SER A 68 -3.00 38.45 8.06
CA SER A 68 -4.46 38.60 7.79
C SER A 68 -4.95 37.83 6.55
N SER A 69 -4.05 37.25 5.78
CA SER A 69 -4.34 36.43 4.58
C SER A 69 -5.07 37.21 3.47
N CYS A 70 -5.97 36.54 2.74
CA CYS A 70 -6.57 36.97 1.50
C CYS A 70 -8.02 37.50 1.65
N TYR A 71 -8.71 37.66 0.54
CA TYR A 71 -10.13 38.14 0.50
C TYR A 71 -11.09 37.25 1.30
N ASN A 72 -10.72 36.07 1.72
CA ASN A 72 -11.49 35.21 2.64
C ASN A 72 -11.09 35.42 4.11
N GLY A 73 -10.17 36.34 4.42
CA GLY A 73 -9.78 36.71 5.78
C GLY A 73 -10.84 37.58 6.49
N ASP A 74 -10.84 37.60 7.83
CA ASP A 74 -11.78 38.39 8.63
C ASP A 74 -11.50 39.89 8.54
N VAL A 75 -10.27 40.29 8.26
CA VAL A 75 -9.90 41.71 8.03
C VAL A 75 -10.56 42.25 6.77
N PHE A 76 -10.48 41.50 5.67
CA PHE A 76 -11.14 41.94 4.41
C PHE A 76 -12.68 41.97 4.54
N GLU A 77 -13.25 40.95 5.17
CA GLU A 77 -14.69 40.89 5.47
C GLU A 77 -15.14 42.08 6.35
N ALA A 78 -14.33 42.43 7.36
CA ALA A 78 -14.60 43.59 8.22
C ALA A 78 -14.50 44.88 7.45
N ALA A 79 -13.55 45.06 6.53
CA ALA A 79 -13.39 46.23 5.71
C ALA A 79 -14.59 46.45 4.79
N LEU A 80 -15.25 45.38 4.32
CA LEU A 80 -16.46 45.47 3.50
C LEU A 80 -17.72 45.84 4.31
N ASN A 81 -17.87 45.23 5.49
CA ASN A 81 -19.19 45.17 6.13
C ASN A 81 -19.27 45.84 7.51
N LEU A 82 -18.16 46.30 8.10
CA LEU A 82 -18.12 46.79 9.47
C LEU A 82 -17.55 48.21 9.56
N SER A 83 -17.67 48.85 10.74
CA SER A 83 -17.06 50.18 11.01
C SER A 83 -15.55 50.04 11.18
N ASP A 84 -14.81 51.17 11.04
CA ASP A 84 -13.36 51.22 11.21
C ASP A 84 -12.91 50.76 12.59
N GLU A 85 -13.63 51.06 13.67
CA GLU A 85 -13.33 50.58 15.00
C GLU A 85 -13.37 49.01 15.08
N LYS A 86 -14.30 48.38 14.38
CA LYS A 86 -14.39 46.91 14.33
C LYS A 86 -13.34 46.29 13.41
N LEU A 87 -12.98 47.01 12.34
CA LEU A 87 -11.88 46.65 11.47
C LEU A 87 -10.56 46.71 12.23
N GLU A 88 -10.30 47.80 12.92
CA GLU A 88 -9.12 47.94 13.79
C GLU A 88 -9.04 46.83 14.83
N ARG A 89 -10.13 46.49 15.51
CA ARG A 89 -10.18 45.37 16.46
C ARG A 89 -9.94 44.00 15.84
N ALA A 90 -10.36 43.79 14.58
CA ALA A 90 -10.04 42.55 13.84
C ALA A 90 -8.53 42.46 13.57
N MET A 91 -7.89 43.61 13.24
CA MET A 91 -6.47 43.67 12.91
C MET A 91 -5.55 43.49 14.14
N GLU A 92 -6.02 43.82 15.36
CA GLU A 92 -5.21 43.71 16.59
C GLU A 92 -4.62 42.30 16.76
N PHE A 93 -5.32 41.26 16.35
CA PHE A 93 -4.92 39.86 16.46
C PHE A 93 -3.68 39.53 15.64
N TYR A 94 -3.52 40.14 14.45
CA TYR A 94 -2.47 39.83 13.48
C TYR A 94 -1.17 40.59 13.75
N ASP A 95 -0.04 39.97 13.44
CA ASP A 95 1.30 40.58 13.53
C ASP A 95 1.55 41.51 12.33
N TYR A 96 1.04 41.14 11.15
CA TYR A 96 1.10 41.91 9.94
C TYR A 96 -0.19 41.80 9.12
N ILE A 97 -0.43 42.80 8.28
CA ILE A 97 -1.62 42.88 7.44
C ILE A 97 -1.22 42.65 5.99
N GLU A 98 -1.97 41.78 5.31
CA GLU A 98 -1.71 41.41 3.92
C GLU A 98 -2.66 42.10 2.96
N ILE A 99 -2.11 42.54 1.84
CA ILE A 99 -2.85 43.00 0.66
C ILE A 99 -2.36 42.25 -0.56
N GLN A 100 -3.28 41.96 -1.49
CA GLN A 100 -2.96 41.26 -2.74
C GLN A 100 -3.05 42.22 -3.95
N PRO A 101 -2.48 41.87 -5.10
CA PRO A 101 -2.68 42.63 -6.35
C PRO A 101 -4.15 42.79 -6.67
N LEU A 102 -4.51 43.97 -7.20
CA LEU A 102 -5.91 44.34 -7.46
C LEU A 102 -6.65 43.31 -8.35
N GLU A 103 -5.93 42.66 -9.25
CA GLU A 103 -6.43 41.63 -10.16
C GLU A 103 -7.02 40.41 -9.40
N ASP A 104 -6.44 40.05 -8.26
CA ASP A 104 -6.86 38.88 -7.48
C ASP A 104 -8.25 39.06 -6.86
N TYR A 105 -8.73 40.30 -6.77
CA TYR A 105 -10.07 40.64 -6.25
C TYR A 105 -11.16 40.87 -7.32
N TYR A 106 -10.83 41.02 -8.61
CA TYR A 106 -11.81 41.33 -9.66
C TYR A 106 -12.95 40.31 -9.73
N HIS A 107 -12.69 39.07 -9.39
CA HIS A 107 -13.73 38.02 -9.34
C HIS A 107 -14.86 38.36 -8.36
N LEU A 108 -14.66 39.24 -7.37
CA LEU A 108 -15.69 39.66 -6.40
C LEU A 108 -16.67 40.63 -7.07
N VAL A 109 -16.16 41.50 -7.93
CA VAL A 109 -16.97 42.39 -8.75
C VAL A 109 -17.72 41.60 -9.82
N ASP A 110 -17.02 40.72 -10.56
CA ASP A 110 -17.63 39.88 -11.60
C ASP A 110 -18.75 38.97 -11.06
N ARG A 111 -18.67 38.57 -9.80
CA ARG A 111 -19.69 37.75 -9.11
C ARG A 111 -20.76 38.58 -8.38
N GLY A 112 -20.70 39.90 -8.48
CA GLY A 112 -21.68 40.84 -7.86
C GLY A 112 -21.63 40.89 -6.33
N LYS A 113 -20.48 40.52 -5.72
CA LYS A 113 -20.24 40.71 -4.27
C LYS A 113 -19.89 42.15 -3.94
N LEU A 114 -19.28 42.87 -4.88
CA LEU A 114 -19.00 44.31 -4.87
C LEU A 114 -19.64 44.92 -6.09
N GLN A 115 -20.04 46.23 -5.97
CA GLN A 115 -20.73 46.95 -7.05
C GLN A 115 -19.76 47.21 -8.22
N ASP A 116 -18.55 47.68 -7.89
CA ASP A 116 -17.52 48.05 -8.87
C ASP A 116 -16.11 48.01 -8.26
N THR A 117 -15.13 48.36 -9.09
CA THR A 117 -13.71 48.41 -8.69
C THR A 117 -13.43 49.60 -7.72
N ASP A 118 -14.25 50.68 -7.76
CA ASP A 118 -14.06 51.81 -6.85
C ASP A 118 -14.44 51.45 -5.41
N GLU A 119 -15.46 50.63 -5.22
CA GLU A 119 -15.82 50.08 -3.89
C GLU A 119 -14.72 49.16 -3.37
N LEU A 120 -14.14 48.32 -4.24
CA LEU A 120 -13.00 47.48 -3.90
C LEU A 120 -11.81 48.32 -3.44
N ILE A 121 -11.40 49.33 -4.22
CA ILE A 121 -10.28 50.22 -3.91
C ILE A 121 -10.50 50.95 -2.59
N LYS A 122 -11.69 51.47 -2.36
CA LYS A 122 -12.06 52.11 -1.07
C LYS A 122 -11.90 51.16 0.10
N SER A 123 -12.26 49.89 -0.03
CA SER A 123 -12.11 48.89 1.01
C SER A 123 -10.65 48.55 1.29
N LEU A 124 -9.82 48.49 0.23
CA LEU A 124 -8.37 48.29 0.38
C LEU A 124 -7.71 49.53 1.04
N HIS A 125 -8.09 50.75 0.70
CA HIS A 125 -7.59 51.92 1.41
C HIS A 125 -7.99 51.94 2.88
N ARG A 126 -9.19 51.53 3.24
CA ARG A 126 -9.61 51.38 4.65
C ARG A 126 -8.73 50.42 5.41
N ILE A 127 -8.34 49.28 4.78
CA ILE A 127 -7.41 48.32 5.39
C ILE A 127 -6.07 48.98 5.63
N ILE A 128 -5.53 49.67 4.62
CA ILE A 128 -4.22 50.30 4.72
C ILE A 128 -4.23 51.44 5.78
N ASP A 129 -5.23 52.26 5.80
CA ASP A 129 -5.35 53.40 6.73
C ASP A 129 -5.49 52.94 8.18
N CYS A 130 -6.32 51.91 8.44
CA CYS A 130 -6.45 51.30 9.77
C CYS A 130 -5.15 50.59 10.20
N ALA A 131 -4.46 49.87 9.30
CA ALA A 131 -3.20 49.23 9.59
C ALA A 131 -2.09 50.25 9.94
N LYS A 132 -2.02 51.37 9.18
CA LYS A 132 -1.09 52.48 9.50
C LYS A 132 -1.39 53.12 10.84
N LYS A 133 -2.67 53.31 11.17
CA LYS A 133 -3.12 53.85 12.47
C LYS A 133 -2.72 52.94 13.63
N LEU A 134 -2.73 51.64 13.44
CA LEU A 134 -2.37 50.63 14.44
C LEU A 134 -0.86 50.28 14.41
N ASP A 135 -0.04 50.96 13.62
CA ASP A 135 1.37 50.70 13.43
C ASP A 135 1.66 49.24 13.06
N LYS A 136 0.74 48.64 12.27
CA LYS A 136 0.90 47.29 11.75
C LYS A 136 1.71 47.26 10.46
N LEU A 137 2.61 46.29 10.34
CA LEU A 137 3.36 46.06 9.11
C LEU A 137 2.40 45.64 8.00
N ILE A 138 2.45 46.32 6.84
CA ILE A 138 1.64 46.00 5.66
C ILE A 138 2.55 45.26 4.68
N VAL A 139 2.11 44.10 4.21
CA VAL A 139 2.87 43.21 3.32
C VAL A 139 2.05 42.85 2.08
N ALA A 140 2.65 43.00 0.94
CA ALA A 140 2.06 42.59 -0.33
C ALA A 140 2.32 41.08 -0.56
N THR A 141 1.26 40.29 -0.67
CA THR A 141 1.33 38.84 -0.93
C THR A 141 0.52 38.47 -2.18
N GLY A 142 0.92 37.39 -2.88
CA GLY A 142 0.31 37.01 -4.15
C GLY A 142 -0.84 36.01 -4.05
N ASP A 143 -1.14 35.46 -2.87
CA ASP A 143 -2.14 34.37 -2.71
C ASP A 143 -2.00 33.28 -3.80
N VAL A 144 -0.78 32.82 -4.06
CA VAL A 144 -0.38 32.03 -5.24
C VAL A 144 -1.01 30.65 -5.21
N HIS A 145 -1.65 30.25 -6.31
CA HIS A 145 -2.29 28.95 -6.49
C HIS A 145 -1.85 28.21 -7.77
N PHE A 146 -1.18 28.86 -8.67
CA PHE A 146 -0.60 28.27 -9.88
C PHE A 146 0.62 29.06 -10.35
N LEU A 147 1.45 28.45 -11.21
CA LEU A 147 2.76 28.99 -11.57
C LEU A 147 2.68 30.14 -12.58
N GLU A 148 2.05 29.91 -13.71
CA GLU A 148 1.99 30.88 -14.81
C GLU A 148 0.52 31.24 -15.15
N VAL A 149 0.29 32.41 -15.74
CA VAL A 149 -1.05 32.86 -16.13
C VAL A 149 -1.80 31.83 -17.00
N ARG A 150 -1.06 31.13 -17.88
CA ARG A 150 -1.63 30.08 -18.74
C ARG A 150 -2.12 28.84 -17.95
N ASP A 151 -1.63 28.62 -16.73
CA ASP A 151 -1.98 27.48 -15.89
C ASP A 151 -3.32 27.69 -15.17
N LYS A 152 -3.88 28.91 -15.27
CA LYS A 152 -5.21 29.23 -14.71
C LYS A 152 -6.28 28.23 -15.13
N ILE A 153 -6.20 27.73 -16.38
CA ILE A 153 -7.17 26.74 -16.91
C ILE A 153 -7.19 25.47 -16.05
N PHE A 154 -6.04 24.99 -15.56
CA PHE A 154 -5.97 23.79 -14.72
C PHE A 154 -6.69 24.01 -13.40
N ARG A 155 -6.50 25.19 -12.76
CA ARG A 155 -7.22 25.55 -11.55
C ARG A 155 -8.73 25.71 -11.81
N ASP A 156 -9.14 26.30 -12.91
CA ASP A 156 -10.55 26.46 -13.30
C ASP A 156 -11.23 25.09 -13.47
N VAL A 157 -10.53 24.10 -14.04
CA VAL A 157 -11.00 22.71 -14.14
C VAL A 157 -11.28 22.13 -12.76
N PHE A 158 -10.37 22.32 -11.79
CA PHE A 158 -10.55 21.84 -10.41
C PHE A 158 -11.69 22.54 -9.69
N ILE A 159 -11.77 23.88 -9.78
CA ILE A 159 -12.85 24.68 -9.16
C ILE A 159 -14.21 24.25 -9.68
N SER A 160 -14.32 23.99 -10.98
CA SER A 160 -15.59 23.66 -11.63
C SER A 160 -16.07 22.23 -11.37
N ASN A 161 -15.19 21.35 -10.92
CA ASN A 161 -15.55 19.96 -10.68
C ASN A 161 -16.22 19.78 -9.30
N PRO A 162 -17.48 19.32 -9.25
CA PRO A 162 -18.25 19.23 -8.02
C PRO A 162 -17.78 18.09 -7.07
N THR A 163 -16.87 17.23 -7.51
CA THR A 163 -16.45 16.03 -6.76
C THR A 163 -15.03 16.10 -6.20
N ILE A 164 -14.30 17.19 -6.43
CA ILE A 164 -12.87 17.28 -6.06
C ILE A 164 -12.64 17.81 -4.64
N GLY A 165 -13.60 18.54 -4.06
CA GLY A 165 -13.42 19.13 -2.73
C GLY A 165 -13.24 18.08 -1.61
N ILE A 166 -12.66 18.51 -0.50
CA ILE A 166 -12.51 17.73 0.72
C ILE A 166 -13.85 17.09 1.11
N GLY A 167 -13.87 15.78 1.35
CA GLY A 167 -15.10 15.05 1.63
C GLY A 167 -16.08 14.99 0.47
N HIS A 168 -15.59 15.01 -0.80
CA HIS A 168 -16.39 15.03 -2.02
C HIS A 168 -17.28 16.27 -2.19
N ARG A 169 -16.88 17.39 -1.62
CA ARG A 169 -17.60 18.67 -1.74
C ARG A 169 -17.05 19.51 -2.89
N ALA A 170 -17.93 20.35 -3.44
CA ALA A 170 -17.51 21.33 -4.43
C ALA A 170 -16.55 22.36 -3.81
N HIS A 171 -15.62 22.87 -4.61
CA HIS A 171 -14.75 23.97 -4.20
C HIS A 171 -15.59 25.21 -3.81
N PRO A 172 -15.21 26.01 -2.81
CA PRO A 172 -15.97 27.22 -2.39
C PRO A 172 -16.25 28.21 -3.54
N LEU A 173 -15.36 28.30 -4.50
CA LEU A 173 -15.54 29.13 -5.72
C LEU A 173 -16.38 28.44 -6.80
N CYS A 174 -16.81 27.20 -6.65
CA CYS A 174 -17.65 26.50 -7.60
C CYS A 174 -19.08 27.10 -7.58
N ASP A 175 -19.45 27.84 -8.60
CA ASP A 175 -20.78 28.36 -8.76
C ASP A 175 -21.58 27.52 -9.78
N ARG A 176 -22.41 26.61 -9.26
CA ARG A 176 -23.25 25.74 -10.10
C ARG A 176 -24.33 26.48 -10.87
N ARG A 177 -24.72 27.70 -10.41
CA ARG A 177 -25.75 28.53 -11.09
C ARG A 177 -25.13 29.35 -12.18
N ASN A 178 -23.85 29.73 -12.03
CA ASN A 178 -23.08 30.44 -13.02
C ASN A 178 -21.70 29.78 -13.22
N PRO A 179 -21.61 28.65 -13.94
CA PRO A 179 -20.37 27.91 -14.13
C PRO A 179 -19.32 28.70 -14.93
N LYS A 180 -19.74 29.79 -15.61
CA LYS A 180 -18.82 30.69 -16.34
C LYS A 180 -18.35 31.88 -15.50
N ALA A 181 -18.69 31.91 -14.19
CA ALA A 181 -18.22 32.96 -13.30
C ALA A 181 -16.68 32.94 -13.25
N LYS A 182 -16.08 34.11 -13.37
CA LYS A 182 -14.63 34.24 -13.35
C LYS A 182 -14.08 33.86 -11.97
N ASN A 183 -12.93 33.22 -11.99
CA ASN A 183 -12.12 32.85 -10.82
C ASN A 183 -10.92 33.82 -10.69
N PRO A 184 -10.38 34.02 -9.49
CA PRO A 184 -9.23 34.90 -9.28
C PRO A 184 -8.01 34.46 -10.09
N CYS A 185 -7.14 35.41 -10.43
CA CYS A 185 -5.93 35.21 -11.22
C CYS A 185 -4.69 35.21 -10.29
N GLN A 186 -4.47 34.09 -9.60
CA GLN A 186 -3.53 33.95 -8.50
C GLN A 186 -2.27 33.20 -8.93
N TYR A 187 -1.52 33.74 -9.91
CA TYR A 187 -0.27 33.16 -10.39
C TYR A 187 0.95 33.67 -9.61
N LEU A 188 2.07 32.97 -9.74
CA LEU A 188 3.34 33.39 -9.13
C LEU A 188 3.91 34.59 -9.90
N ARG A 189 3.80 35.77 -9.30
CA ARG A 189 4.29 37.02 -9.88
C ARG A 189 5.75 37.25 -9.54
N THR A 190 6.49 37.81 -10.50
CA THR A 190 7.82 38.38 -10.24
C THR A 190 7.68 39.67 -9.41
N THR A 191 8.82 40.15 -8.84
CA THR A 191 8.80 41.41 -8.09
C THR A 191 8.27 42.58 -8.93
N ASN A 192 8.61 42.66 -10.21
CA ASN A 192 8.11 43.72 -11.10
C ASN A 192 6.60 43.63 -11.30
N GLU A 193 6.06 42.45 -11.55
CA GLU A 193 4.63 42.20 -11.67
C GLU A 193 3.89 42.50 -10.36
N MET A 194 4.51 42.21 -9.20
CA MET A 194 3.96 42.61 -7.90
C MET A 194 3.94 44.12 -7.75
N LEU A 195 5.00 44.85 -8.13
CA LEU A 195 5.04 46.32 -8.09
C LEU A 195 3.97 46.99 -8.99
N GLU A 196 3.62 46.35 -10.11
CA GLU A 196 2.57 46.81 -11.03
C GLU A 196 1.15 46.49 -10.51
N GLY A 197 1.02 45.55 -9.58
CA GLY A 197 -0.25 45.01 -9.10
C GLY A 197 -1.11 45.99 -8.27
N TYR A 198 -0.60 47.16 -7.89
CA TYR A 198 -1.23 48.12 -6.99
C TYR A 198 -1.33 49.52 -7.60
N PRO A 199 -2.06 49.70 -8.74
CA PRO A 199 -2.12 50.96 -9.48
C PRO A 199 -2.82 52.09 -8.72
N TYR A 200 -3.48 51.79 -7.60
CA TYR A 200 -4.23 52.73 -6.78
C TYR A 200 -3.39 53.30 -5.61
N LEU A 201 -2.13 52.91 -5.47
CA LEU A 201 -1.22 53.36 -4.41
C LEU A 201 -0.04 54.17 -4.97
N PRO A 202 0.54 55.10 -4.17
CA PRO A 202 1.83 55.74 -4.49
C PRO A 202 2.96 54.72 -4.64
N GLN A 203 3.87 54.95 -5.56
CA GLN A 203 4.96 54.00 -5.89
C GLN A 203 5.91 53.71 -4.72
N ASP A 204 6.14 54.71 -3.86
CA ASP A 204 6.95 54.56 -2.65
C ASP A 204 6.28 53.60 -1.63
N GLU A 205 4.95 53.70 -1.44
CA GLU A 205 4.19 52.78 -0.60
C GLU A 205 4.18 51.36 -1.20
N VAL A 206 4.00 51.23 -2.51
CA VAL A 206 4.03 49.94 -3.20
C VAL A 206 5.39 49.27 -3.00
N PHE A 207 6.48 50.05 -3.18
CA PHE A 207 7.83 49.52 -2.97
C PHE A 207 8.05 49.11 -1.49
N GLU A 208 7.53 49.90 -0.56
CA GLU A 208 7.60 49.54 0.86
C GLU A 208 6.89 48.19 1.12
N TYR A 209 5.66 47.98 0.64
CA TYR A 209 4.87 46.79 0.93
C TYR A 209 5.36 45.53 0.19
N VAL A 210 5.81 45.72 -1.08
CA VAL A 210 6.25 44.59 -1.92
C VAL A 210 7.69 44.17 -1.60
N VAL A 211 8.58 45.10 -1.34
CA VAL A 211 10.03 44.83 -1.21
C VAL A 211 10.50 44.99 0.22
N THR A 212 10.32 46.18 0.82
CA THR A 212 10.93 46.47 2.13
C THR A 212 10.30 45.62 3.24
N ASN A 213 8.99 45.56 3.30
CA ASN A 213 8.29 44.88 4.38
C ASN A 213 8.31 43.37 4.23
N THR A 214 8.30 42.83 3.01
CA THR A 214 8.49 41.39 2.78
C THR A 214 9.87 40.92 3.24
N ASN A 215 10.93 41.70 2.96
CA ASN A 215 12.26 41.42 3.47
C ASN A 215 12.34 41.50 5.00
N LYS A 216 11.69 42.50 5.64
CA LYS A 216 11.61 42.55 7.11
C LYS A 216 11.03 41.27 7.70
N ILE A 217 9.96 40.72 7.11
CA ILE A 217 9.37 39.44 7.56
C ILE A 217 10.35 38.29 7.33
N ALA A 218 11.01 38.23 6.16
CA ALA A 218 11.99 37.20 5.87
C ALA A 218 13.19 37.22 6.84
N ASP A 219 13.67 38.41 7.20
CA ASP A 219 14.76 38.61 8.16
C ASP A 219 14.42 38.19 9.60
N MET A 220 13.11 38.04 9.94
CA MET A 220 12.67 37.53 11.25
C MET A 220 12.74 36.01 11.33
N VAL A 221 12.84 35.32 10.19
CA VAL A 221 12.80 33.85 10.14
C VAL A 221 14.21 33.28 10.28
N GLU A 222 14.40 32.37 11.23
CA GLU A 222 15.64 31.61 11.37
C GLU A 222 15.72 30.51 10.31
N GLU A 223 16.93 30.03 10.03
CA GLU A 223 17.11 28.85 9.16
C GLU A 223 16.59 27.59 9.91
N ILE A 224 15.48 27.02 9.44
CA ILE A 224 14.87 25.83 10.00
C ILE A 224 14.65 24.77 8.95
N LYS A 225 14.82 23.50 9.33
CA LYS A 225 14.49 22.34 8.50
C LYS A 225 13.21 21.69 8.98
N PRO A 226 12.16 21.65 8.16
CA PRO A 226 10.92 20.97 8.51
C PRO A 226 11.07 19.46 8.71
N VAL A 227 12.08 18.86 8.06
CA VAL A 227 12.39 17.44 8.06
C VAL A 227 13.84 17.25 8.50
N HIS A 228 14.12 16.28 9.35
CA HIS A 228 15.47 16.01 9.85
C HIS A 228 16.38 15.44 8.77
N ASP A 229 17.72 15.55 8.98
CA ASP A 229 18.74 15.02 8.06
C ASP A 229 19.20 13.59 8.44
N LYS A 230 18.64 12.98 9.49
CA LYS A 230 19.07 11.67 10.00
C LYS A 230 17.90 10.81 10.44
N LEU A 231 18.12 9.51 10.46
CA LEU A 231 17.17 8.53 10.99
C LEU A 231 17.20 8.51 12.53
N PHE A 232 16.03 8.48 13.13
CA PHE A 232 15.80 8.27 14.55
C PHE A 232 15.09 6.94 14.77
N THR A 233 15.77 6.01 15.41
CA THR A 233 15.21 4.67 15.70
C THR A 233 14.68 4.61 17.13
N PRO A 234 13.57 3.90 17.36
CA PRO A 234 13.10 3.63 18.70
C PRO A 234 14.15 2.83 19.47
N LYS A 235 14.16 2.96 20.80
CA LYS A 235 15.06 2.21 21.67
C LYS A 235 14.25 1.20 22.48
N ILE A 236 14.79 -0.01 22.59
CA ILE A 236 14.30 -1.05 23.50
C ILE A 236 15.50 -1.53 24.29
N ASP A 237 15.42 -1.44 25.60
CA ASP A 237 16.51 -1.82 26.49
C ASP A 237 16.85 -3.30 26.32
N GLY A 238 18.13 -3.61 26.14
CA GLY A 238 18.62 -4.98 25.95
C GLY A 238 18.28 -5.61 24.59
N ALA A 239 17.84 -4.84 23.57
CA ALA A 239 17.46 -5.38 22.27
C ALA A 239 18.60 -6.15 21.60
N ASP A 240 19.81 -5.60 21.60
CA ASP A 240 20.98 -6.21 20.96
C ASP A 240 21.40 -7.50 21.67
N GLU A 241 21.43 -7.51 23.01
CA GLU A 241 21.76 -8.67 23.82
C GLU A 241 20.71 -9.78 23.66
N ASN A 242 19.43 -9.41 23.65
CA ASN A 242 18.34 -10.36 23.45
C ASN A 242 18.38 -10.95 22.04
N LEU A 243 18.59 -10.15 21.01
CA LEU A 243 18.73 -10.60 19.63
C LEU A 243 19.89 -11.60 19.51
N LYS A 244 21.07 -11.24 20.05
CA LYS A 244 22.25 -12.11 20.05
C LYS A 244 21.96 -13.44 20.72
N LYS A 245 21.34 -13.40 21.92
CA LYS A 245 20.97 -14.60 22.66
C LYS A 245 20.02 -15.50 21.88
N ILE A 246 18.94 -14.94 21.33
CA ILE A 246 17.95 -15.69 20.55
C ILE A 246 18.61 -16.38 19.36
N CYS A 247 19.49 -15.68 18.64
CA CYS A 247 20.18 -16.23 17.49
C CYS A 247 21.12 -17.38 17.85
N TYR A 248 21.93 -17.23 18.90
CA TYR A 248 22.82 -18.30 19.34
C TYR A 248 22.07 -19.50 19.94
N ASP A 249 21.02 -19.28 20.73
CA ASP A 249 20.19 -20.35 21.29
C ASP A 249 19.55 -21.17 20.15
N THR A 250 19.01 -20.49 19.12
CA THR A 250 18.43 -21.16 17.94
C THR A 250 19.51 -21.91 17.12
N ALA A 251 20.64 -21.26 16.86
CA ALA A 251 21.73 -21.86 16.12
C ALA A 251 22.28 -23.14 16.83
N HIS A 252 22.51 -23.10 18.15
CA HIS A 252 22.93 -24.26 18.92
C HIS A 252 21.89 -25.38 18.93
N LYS A 253 20.61 -25.03 19.00
CA LYS A 253 19.50 -26.00 18.91
C LYS A 253 19.49 -26.70 17.55
N THR A 254 19.77 -25.98 16.47
CA THR A 254 19.68 -26.47 15.09
C THR A 254 20.95 -27.19 14.66
N TYR A 255 22.12 -26.60 14.93
CA TYR A 255 23.43 -27.06 14.41
C TYR A 255 24.35 -27.67 15.45
N GLY A 256 23.94 -27.72 16.73
CA GLY A 256 24.70 -28.30 17.83
C GLY A 256 25.68 -27.34 18.49
N ASN A 257 26.41 -27.88 19.49
CA ASN A 257 27.45 -27.16 20.22
C ASN A 257 28.70 -28.04 20.30
N PRO A 258 29.88 -27.63 19.76
CA PRO A 258 30.12 -26.31 19.11
C PRO A 258 29.41 -26.16 17.75
N LEU A 259 29.22 -24.91 17.30
CA LEU A 259 28.66 -24.61 15.97
C LEU A 259 29.65 -25.02 14.87
N PRO A 260 29.19 -25.48 13.71
CA PRO A 260 30.02 -25.57 12.51
C PRO A 260 30.65 -24.21 12.15
N GLN A 261 31.91 -24.21 11.72
CA GLN A 261 32.67 -22.98 11.47
C GLN A 261 31.98 -22.05 10.46
N ILE A 262 31.28 -22.58 9.45
CA ILE A 262 30.55 -21.81 8.45
C ILE A 262 29.34 -21.07 9.07
N VAL A 263 28.64 -21.72 9.99
CA VAL A 263 27.49 -21.16 10.74
C VAL A 263 27.96 -20.06 11.67
N GLU A 264 29.01 -20.35 12.47
CA GLU A 264 29.55 -19.40 13.43
C GLU A 264 30.08 -18.12 12.75
N LYS A 265 30.91 -18.27 11.71
CA LYS A 265 31.44 -17.14 10.96
C LYS A 265 30.35 -16.28 10.33
N ARG A 266 29.29 -16.89 9.77
CA ARG A 266 28.18 -16.17 9.16
C ARG A 266 27.40 -15.38 10.23
N LEU A 267 27.10 -16.00 11.36
CA LEU A 267 26.35 -15.39 12.45
C LEU A 267 27.11 -14.23 13.10
N GLU A 268 28.42 -14.42 13.38
CA GLU A 268 29.28 -13.37 13.93
C GLU A 268 29.39 -12.16 12.99
N LYS A 269 29.63 -12.42 11.69
CA LYS A 269 29.71 -11.36 10.66
C LYS A 269 28.45 -10.53 10.61
N GLU A 270 27.28 -11.18 10.56
CA GLU A 270 26.00 -10.48 10.47
C GLU A 270 25.66 -9.72 11.75
N LEU A 271 25.71 -10.37 12.93
CA LEU A 271 25.44 -9.74 14.21
C LEU A 271 26.36 -8.54 14.48
N SER A 272 27.65 -8.67 14.19
CA SER A 272 28.60 -7.56 14.37
C SER A 272 28.21 -6.34 13.52
N ASN A 273 27.84 -6.56 12.26
CA ASN A 273 27.43 -5.48 11.36
C ASN A 273 26.09 -4.85 11.81
N ILE A 274 25.09 -5.67 12.12
CA ILE A 274 23.76 -5.22 12.55
C ILE A 274 23.85 -4.38 13.83
N ILE A 275 24.58 -4.86 14.84
CA ILE A 275 24.72 -4.16 16.14
C ILE A 275 25.56 -2.89 15.97
N LYS A 276 26.69 -2.96 15.25
CA LYS A 276 27.57 -1.79 15.02
C LYS A 276 26.82 -0.62 14.40
N HIS A 277 25.88 -0.87 13.51
CA HIS A 277 25.10 0.17 12.83
C HIS A 277 23.79 0.52 13.55
N GLY A 278 23.52 -0.07 14.73
CA GLY A 278 22.32 0.21 15.53
C GLY A 278 21.03 -0.39 14.96
N PHE A 279 21.11 -1.43 14.13
CA PHE A 279 19.94 -2.08 13.51
C PHE A 279 19.38 -3.23 14.36
N GLY A 280 20.00 -3.60 15.46
CA GLY A 280 19.56 -4.71 16.32
C GLY A 280 18.14 -4.53 16.82
N VAL A 281 17.74 -3.30 17.17
CA VAL A 281 16.38 -3.00 17.60
C VAL A 281 15.35 -3.32 16.51
N ILE A 282 15.65 -3.09 15.22
CA ILE A 282 14.74 -3.36 14.10
C ILE A 282 14.49 -4.87 13.99
N TYR A 283 15.56 -5.67 14.05
CA TYR A 283 15.44 -7.12 14.06
C TYR A 283 14.68 -7.64 15.29
N TYR A 284 14.95 -7.07 16.45
CA TYR A 284 14.31 -7.52 17.68
C TYR A 284 12.80 -7.23 17.68
N ILE A 285 12.38 -6.08 17.19
CA ILE A 285 10.96 -5.74 17.03
C ILE A 285 10.29 -6.69 16.02
N SER A 286 10.94 -6.92 14.87
CA SER A 286 10.45 -7.86 13.87
C SER A 286 10.29 -9.27 14.43
N HIS A 287 11.26 -9.73 15.23
CA HIS A 287 11.15 -10.98 15.97
C HIS A 287 9.92 -11.02 16.89
N LEU A 288 9.70 -9.97 17.69
CA LEU A 288 8.55 -9.90 18.60
C LEU A 288 7.22 -9.96 17.86
N LEU A 289 7.10 -9.24 16.74
CA LEU A 289 5.90 -9.24 15.90
C LEU A 289 5.62 -10.61 15.30
N VAL A 290 6.65 -11.25 14.72
CA VAL A 290 6.52 -12.58 14.12
C VAL A 290 6.21 -13.64 15.18
N LYS A 291 6.91 -13.57 16.31
CA LYS A 291 6.67 -14.48 17.42
C LYS A 291 5.26 -14.40 17.94
N LYS A 292 4.73 -13.20 18.16
CA LYS A 292 3.36 -12.98 18.61
C LYS A 292 2.33 -13.57 17.64
N SER A 293 2.50 -13.35 16.33
CA SER A 293 1.62 -13.90 15.30
C SER A 293 1.68 -15.43 15.28
N ASN A 294 2.87 -16.01 15.36
CA ASN A 294 3.05 -17.48 15.38
C ASN A 294 2.46 -18.11 16.65
N ASP A 295 2.64 -17.48 17.81
CA ASP A 295 2.08 -17.94 19.09
C ASP A 295 0.52 -17.91 19.05
N ASP A 296 -0.07 -16.96 18.31
CA ASP A 296 -1.51 -16.90 18.07
C ASP A 296 -1.96 -17.82 16.90
N GLY A 297 -1.04 -18.59 16.33
CA GLY A 297 -1.30 -19.63 15.32
C GLY A 297 -1.32 -19.14 13.87
N TYR A 298 -0.86 -17.92 13.58
CA TYR A 298 -0.76 -17.38 12.23
C TYR A 298 0.70 -17.26 11.80
N LEU A 299 1.11 -18.11 10.86
CA LEU A 299 2.46 -18.03 10.28
C LEU A 299 2.65 -16.68 9.57
N VAL A 300 3.86 -16.16 9.65
CA VAL A 300 4.29 -14.95 8.96
C VAL A 300 5.21 -15.33 7.81
N GLY A 301 4.89 -14.88 6.61
CA GLY A 301 5.76 -15.00 5.44
C GLY A 301 6.73 -13.82 5.38
N SER A 302 7.95 -14.06 4.95
CA SER A 302 8.90 -12.98 4.62
C SER A 302 8.82 -12.62 3.13
N ARG A 303 9.10 -11.35 2.81
CA ARG A 303 9.21 -10.87 1.44
C ARG A 303 10.42 -9.94 1.29
N GLY A 304 10.76 -9.60 0.05
CA GLY A 304 11.92 -8.74 -0.19
C GLY A 304 13.25 -9.46 0.10
N SER A 305 14.19 -8.75 0.67
CA SER A 305 15.57 -9.23 0.87
C SER A 305 15.89 -9.73 2.28
N VAL A 306 14.93 -9.71 3.21
CA VAL A 306 15.20 -10.13 4.62
C VAL A 306 15.68 -11.57 4.74
N GLY A 307 15.23 -12.48 3.87
CA GLY A 307 15.69 -13.87 3.81
C GLY A 307 17.17 -14.05 3.38
N SER A 308 17.88 -12.98 3.03
CA SER A 308 19.34 -13.01 2.83
C SER A 308 20.11 -12.92 4.15
N SER A 309 19.43 -12.62 5.28
CA SER A 309 20.05 -12.52 6.60
C SER A 309 19.88 -13.81 7.40
N PHE A 310 20.98 -14.41 7.77
CA PHE A 310 20.99 -15.60 8.65
C PHE A 310 20.57 -15.22 10.09
N VAL A 311 20.84 -14.00 10.52
CA VAL A 311 20.30 -13.46 11.79
C VAL A 311 18.78 -13.44 11.76
N ALA A 312 18.17 -13.05 10.64
CA ALA A 312 16.71 -13.10 10.49
C ALA A 312 16.16 -14.53 10.57
N THR A 313 16.87 -15.51 10.00
CA THR A 313 16.50 -16.93 10.11
C THR A 313 16.62 -17.41 11.56
N MET A 314 17.75 -17.14 12.21
CA MET A 314 18.00 -17.60 13.59
C MET A 314 17.15 -16.87 14.63
N SER A 315 16.70 -15.66 14.34
CA SER A 315 15.72 -14.95 15.18
C SER A 315 14.26 -15.31 14.85
N GLY A 316 14.00 -16.18 13.87
CA GLY A 316 12.66 -16.62 13.50
C GLY A 316 11.84 -15.61 12.73
N ILE A 317 12.45 -14.56 12.18
CA ILE A 317 11.79 -13.55 11.35
C ILE A 317 11.42 -14.14 9.98
N THR A 318 12.24 -15.03 9.45
CA THR A 318 12.05 -15.72 8.16
C THR A 318 12.35 -17.21 8.26
N GLU A 319 11.69 -18.00 7.40
CA GLU A 319 12.00 -19.42 7.23
C GLU A 319 13.10 -19.66 6.16
N VAL A 320 13.44 -18.64 5.37
CA VAL A 320 14.50 -18.74 4.35
C VAL A 320 15.86 -18.85 5.03
N ASN A 321 16.58 -19.91 4.74
CA ASN A 321 17.95 -20.15 5.26
C ASN A 321 18.98 -19.77 4.19
N PRO A 322 19.71 -18.64 4.33
CA PRO A 322 20.64 -18.18 3.29
C PRO A 322 21.99 -18.92 3.26
N LEU A 323 22.22 -19.86 4.13
CA LEU A 323 23.46 -20.67 4.13
C LEU A 323 23.59 -21.48 2.83
N PRO A 324 24.82 -21.93 2.48
CA PRO A 324 25.01 -22.91 1.40
C PRO A 324 24.22 -24.19 1.63
N PRO A 325 23.88 -24.94 0.56
CA PRO A 325 23.18 -26.21 0.68
C PRO A 325 23.83 -27.17 1.66
N HIS A 326 23.05 -27.74 2.57
CA HIS A 326 23.51 -28.66 3.61
C HIS A 326 22.39 -29.56 4.11
N TYR A 327 22.80 -30.67 4.75
CA TYR A 327 21.86 -31.47 5.51
C TYR A 327 21.88 -31.07 6.99
N VAL A 328 20.71 -31.06 7.61
CA VAL A 328 20.57 -30.85 9.05
C VAL A 328 19.63 -31.88 9.67
N CYS A 329 20.06 -32.46 10.81
CA CYS A 329 19.27 -33.39 11.60
C CYS A 329 18.58 -32.64 12.75
N LEU A 330 17.29 -32.40 12.66
CA LEU A 330 16.52 -31.71 13.70
C LEU A 330 16.42 -32.49 15.02
N HIS A 331 16.82 -33.79 15.03
CA HIS A 331 16.77 -34.64 16.23
C HIS A 331 18.06 -34.57 17.05
N CYS A 332 19.23 -34.55 16.40
CA CYS A 332 20.54 -34.58 17.11
C CYS A 332 21.44 -33.41 16.71
N SER A 333 20.93 -32.43 15.97
CA SER A 333 21.64 -31.23 15.54
C SER A 333 22.91 -31.49 14.72
N HIS A 334 23.04 -32.69 14.12
CA HIS A 334 24.12 -33.01 13.20
C HIS A 334 23.89 -32.32 11.88
N SER A 335 24.90 -31.71 11.30
CA SER A 335 24.84 -31.07 9.98
C SER A 335 26.01 -31.44 9.11
N GLU A 336 25.77 -31.48 7.79
CA GLU A 336 26.79 -31.78 6.78
C GLU A 336 26.66 -30.76 5.64
N PHE A 337 27.64 -29.86 5.53
CA PHE A 337 27.69 -28.88 4.43
C PHE A 337 28.31 -29.55 3.20
N LEU A 338 27.71 -29.27 2.04
CA LEU A 338 28.16 -29.83 0.76
C LEU A 338 29.25 -28.96 0.14
N GLU A 339 30.08 -29.57 -0.71
CA GLU A 339 30.98 -28.81 -1.56
C GLU A 339 30.19 -27.93 -2.58
N GLU A 340 30.75 -26.79 -2.89
CA GLU A 340 30.13 -25.84 -3.83
C GLU A 340 29.92 -26.49 -5.20
N GLY A 341 28.75 -26.26 -5.80
CA GLY A 341 28.39 -26.75 -7.13
C GLY A 341 27.75 -28.15 -7.20
N ILE A 342 27.59 -28.87 -6.07
CA ILE A 342 26.91 -30.18 -6.08
C ILE A 342 25.40 -30.01 -6.33
N VAL A 343 24.76 -29.09 -5.62
CA VAL A 343 23.36 -28.69 -5.83
C VAL A 343 23.25 -27.18 -5.71
N ALA A 344 22.28 -26.60 -6.38
CA ALA A 344 22.05 -25.16 -6.36
C ALA A 344 21.23 -24.72 -5.13
N ASP A 345 20.38 -25.61 -4.58
CA ASP A 345 19.50 -25.34 -3.45
C ASP A 345 19.39 -26.57 -2.55
N GLY A 346 19.36 -26.36 -1.25
CA GLY A 346 19.27 -27.44 -0.26
C GLY A 346 17.96 -28.22 -0.32
N TYR A 347 16.86 -27.60 -0.77
CA TYR A 347 15.58 -28.30 -0.91
C TYR A 347 15.53 -29.27 -2.08
N ASP A 348 16.53 -29.25 -2.96
CA ASP A 348 16.71 -30.24 -4.02
C ASP A 348 17.46 -31.51 -3.58
N LEU A 349 17.90 -31.55 -2.33
CA LEU A 349 18.59 -32.71 -1.76
C LEU A 349 17.63 -33.86 -1.50
N GLU A 350 18.06 -35.09 -1.88
CA GLU A 350 17.29 -36.27 -1.55
C GLU A 350 17.41 -36.59 -0.06
N ASP A 351 16.40 -37.26 0.50
CA ASP A 351 16.38 -37.65 1.88
C ASP A 351 17.63 -38.48 2.25
N LYS A 352 18.27 -38.16 3.40
CA LYS A 352 19.46 -38.82 3.89
C LYS A 352 19.25 -39.26 5.34
N VAL A 353 19.69 -40.47 5.64
CA VAL A 353 19.69 -40.96 7.02
C VAL A 353 20.86 -40.34 7.79
N CYS A 354 20.59 -39.79 8.95
CA CYS A 354 21.61 -39.20 9.82
C CYS A 354 22.58 -40.28 10.31
N PRO A 355 23.91 -40.15 10.08
CA PRO A 355 24.90 -41.12 10.52
C PRO A 355 25.04 -41.22 12.04
N LYS A 356 24.59 -40.19 12.79
CA LYS A 356 24.67 -40.14 14.24
C LYS A 356 23.48 -40.79 14.97
N CYS A 357 22.26 -40.54 14.48
CA CYS A 357 21.06 -40.95 15.21
C CYS A 357 20.06 -41.79 14.40
N GLY A 358 20.33 -42.07 13.13
CA GLY A 358 19.49 -42.89 12.26
C GLY A 358 18.15 -42.27 11.84
N LYS A 359 17.91 -40.97 12.15
CA LYS A 359 16.71 -40.25 11.69
C LYS A 359 16.96 -39.57 10.34
N ILE A 360 15.87 -39.21 9.63
CA ILE A 360 16.00 -38.51 8.38
C ILE A 360 16.53 -37.08 8.62
N MET A 361 17.53 -36.68 7.85
CA MET A 361 18.06 -35.32 7.79
C MET A 361 17.27 -34.51 6.73
N LYS A 362 17.00 -33.24 7.03
CA LYS A 362 16.43 -32.33 6.07
C LYS A 362 17.53 -31.64 5.25
N GLY A 363 17.27 -31.46 3.97
CA GLY A 363 18.04 -30.56 3.11
C GLY A 363 17.64 -29.11 3.39
N GLU A 364 18.64 -28.22 3.52
CA GLU A 364 18.46 -26.81 3.86
C GLU A 364 19.48 -25.94 3.10
N GLY A 365 19.19 -24.64 3.00
CA GLY A 365 20.14 -23.65 2.49
C GLY A 365 19.92 -23.25 1.03
N HIS A 366 19.73 -21.95 0.82
CA HIS A 366 19.43 -21.38 -0.50
C HIS A 366 20.61 -20.63 -1.14
N ASN A 367 21.78 -20.64 -0.48
CA ASN A 367 23.01 -19.99 -0.94
C ASN A 367 22.80 -18.52 -1.33
N ILE A 368 22.42 -17.68 -0.37
CA ILE A 368 22.14 -16.26 -0.59
C ILE A 368 23.15 -15.38 0.15
N PRO A 369 23.87 -14.47 -0.54
CA PRO A 369 24.80 -13.55 0.10
C PRO A 369 24.11 -12.54 1.00
N PHE A 370 24.68 -12.27 2.18
CA PHE A 370 24.18 -11.24 3.10
C PHE A 370 24.25 -9.82 2.52
N GLU A 371 25.26 -9.59 1.71
CA GLU A 371 25.53 -8.30 1.08
C GLU A 371 24.38 -7.79 0.23
N THR A 372 23.56 -8.67 -0.32
CA THR A 372 22.35 -8.28 -1.07
C THR A 372 21.29 -7.60 -0.20
N PHE A 373 21.38 -7.75 1.13
CA PHE A 373 20.45 -7.11 2.08
C PHE A 373 20.95 -5.74 2.55
N LEU A 374 22.14 -5.70 3.17
CA LEU A 374 22.67 -4.48 3.80
C LEU A 374 23.85 -3.84 3.05
N GLY A 375 24.32 -4.41 1.95
CA GLY A 375 25.58 -4.02 1.32
C GLY A 375 26.82 -4.57 2.00
N PHE A 376 27.98 -4.33 1.41
CA PHE A 376 29.26 -4.84 1.95
C PHE A 376 29.68 -4.17 3.26
N ASN A 377 29.29 -2.91 3.45
CA ASN A 377 29.64 -2.09 4.63
C ASN A 377 28.47 -1.90 5.59
N ALA A 378 27.34 -2.56 5.34
CA ALA A 378 26.04 -2.36 6.05
C ALA A 378 25.59 -0.88 6.07
N ASP A 379 25.84 -0.19 4.99
CA ASP A 379 25.52 1.22 4.76
C ASP A 379 24.05 1.45 4.33
N LYS A 380 23.30 0.36 4.18
CA LYS A 380 21.88 0.37 3.84
C LYS A 380 21.04 0.00 5.07
N VAL A 381 20.03 0.81 5.37
CA VAL A 381 19.06 0.50 6.44
C VAL A 381 18.29 -0.77 6.08
N PRO A 382 18.15 -1.76 7.00
CA PRO A 382 17.39 -2.97 6.72
C PRO A 382 15.90 -2.66 6.54
N ASP A 383 15.36 -3.16 5.43
CA ASP A 383 13.94 -3.12 5.11
C ASP A 383 13.37 -4.52 5.35
N ILE A 384 12.69 -4.70 6.48
CA ILE A 384 12.13 -5.98 6.91
C ILE A 384 10.64 -6.01 6.62
N ASP A 385 10.31 -6.52 5.44
CA ASP A 385 8.95 -6.68 4.96
C ASP A 385 8.36 -8.02 5.41
N LEU A 386 7.20 -7.98 6.08
CA LEU A 386 6.54 -9.16 6.63
C LEU A 386 5.10 -9.29 6.15
N ASN A 387 4.75 -10.47 5.65
CA ASN A 387 3.42 -10.86 5.23
C ASN A 387 2.68 -11.53 6.38
N PHE A 388 1.80 -10.80 7.03
CA PHE A 388 0.87 -11.33 8.03
C PHE A 388 -0.42 -11.82 7.36
N SER A 389 -1.16 -12.73 7.99
CA SER A 389 -2.52 -13.02 7.57
C SER A 389 -3.36 -11.75 7.56
N GLY A 390 -4.15 -11.53 6.50
CA GLY A 390 -5.07 -10.40 6.42
C GLY A 390 -6.05 -10.37 7.59
N GLU A 391 -6.45 -11.53 8.12
CA GLU A 391 -7.30 -11.63 9.31
C GLU A 391 -6.59 -11.25 10.61
N TYR A 392 -5.26 -11.37 10.67
CA TYR A 392 -4.46 -11.10 11.86
C TYR A 392 -3.78 -9.72 11.83
N GLN A 393 -3.67 -9.07 10.67
CA GLN A 393 -2.95 -7.80 10.48
C GLN A 393 -3.34 -6.73 11.49
N ALA A 394 -4.62 -6.59 11.80
CA ALA A 394 -5.09 -5.60 12.78
C ALA A 394 -4.53 -5.87 14.19
N ASN A 395 -4.40 -7.14 14.60
CA ASN A 395 -3.82 -7.53 15.88
C ASN A 395 -2.31 -7.24 15.89
N ALA A 396 -1.61 -7.52 14.81
CA ALA A 396 -0.19 -7.19 14.68
C ALA A 396 0.07 -5.67 14.74
N HIS A 397 -0.79 -4.87 14.11
CA HIS A 397 -0.75 -3.41 14.26
C HIS A 397 -1.01 -2.97 15.72
N ALA A 398 -2.02 -3.53 16.38
CA ALA A 398 -2.33 -3.20 17.77
C ALA A 398 -1.16 -3.56 18.71
N PHE A 399 -0.48 -4.66 18.46
CA PHE A 399 0.66 -5.08 19.23
C PHE A 399 1.84 -4.09 19.20
N THR A 400 2.01 -3.31 18.11
CA THR A 400 3.01 -2.24 18.08
C THR A 400 2.71 -1.14 19.11
N LYS A 401 1.43 -0.85 19.38
CA LYS A 401 1.04 0.09 20.45
C LYS A 401 1.33 -0.45 21.85
N GLU A 402 1.23 -1.77 22.04
CA GLU A 402 1.61 -2.40 23.31
C GLU A 402 3.11 -2.31 23.57
N ILE A 403 3.94 -2.42 22.50
CA ILE A 403 5.41 -2.33 22.61
C ILE A 403 5.87 -0.88 22.88
N PHE A 404 5.32 0.11 22.17
CA PHE A 404 5.85 1.50 22.13
C PHE A 404 4.98 2.54 22.82
N GLY A 405 3.74 2.21 23.17
CA GLY A 405 2.75 3.15 23.64
C GLY A 405 1.92 3.79 22.54
N GLU A 406 0.68 4.16 22.85
CA GLU A 406 -0.29 4.64 21.89
C GLU A 406 0.11 5.97 21.22
N ASP A 407 0.78 6.85 21.97
CA ASP A 407 1.16 8.18 21.48
C ASP A 407 2.43 8.18 20.61
N HIS A 408 3.11 7.02 20.50
CA HIS A 408 4.32 6.87 19.70
C HIS A 408 4.12 6.07 18.41
N VAL A 409 2.90 5.60 18.14
CA VAL A 409 2.64 4.70 16.99
C VAL A 409 1.54 5.28 16.11
N PHE A 410 1.88 5.49 14.83
CA PHE A 410 0.99 6.06 13.82
C PHE A 410 1.00 5.21 12.56
N ARG A 411 -0.10 5.22 11.80
CA ARG A 411 -0.07 4.69 10.43
C ARG A 411 0.74 5.64 9.54
N ALA A 412 1.50 5.10 8.62
CA ALA A 412 2.16 5.90 7.60
C ALA A 412 1.10 6.60 6.73
N GLY A 413 1.14 7.92 6.67
CA GLY A 413 0.25 8.72 5.83
C GLY A 413 0.62 8.60 4.36
N THR A 414 -0.39 8.66 3.50
CA THR A 414 -0.22 8.71 2.04
C THR A 414 -1.01 9.87 1.46
N ILE A 415 -0.51 10.44 0.37
CA ILE A 415 -1.21 11.46 -0.41
C ILE A 415 -1.54 10.87 -1.78
N SER A 416 -2.84 10.72 -2.05
CA SER A 416 -3.32 10.30 -3.36
C SER A 416 -3.44 11.51 -4.28
N THR A 417 -2.93 11.40 -5.48
CA THR A 417 -3.00 12.43 -6.51
C THR A 417 -3.98 12.06 -7.62
N VAL A 418 -4.33 13.05 -8.45
CA VAL A 418 -5.19 12.83 -9.61
C VAL A 418 -4.42 12.06 -10.67
N ALA A 419 -4.88 10.85 -11.00
CA ALA A 419 -4.33 10.03 -12.05
C ALA A 419 -4.70 10.57 -13.44
N GLU A 420 -3.89 10.30 -14.45
CA GLU A 420 -4.03 10.78 -15.84
C GLU A 420 -5.43 10.52 -16.43
N LYS A 421 -5.95 9.31 -16.28
CA LYS A 421 -7.29 8.93 -16.75
C LYS A 421 -8.40 9.74 -16.05
N THR A 422 -8.24 10.03 -14.77
CA THR A 422 -9.16 10.85 -13.99
C THR A 422 -9.07 12.31 -14.43
N ALA A 423 -7.86 12.83 -14.63
CA ALA A 423 -7.61 14.19 -15.11
C ALA A 423 -8.24 14.44 -16.48
N TYR A 424 -8.19 13.47 -17.38
CA TYR A 424 -8.86 13.55 -18.69
C TYR A 424 -10.40 13.67 -18.54
N GLY A 425 -10.97 12.88 -17.62
CA GLY A 425 -12.40 12.99 -17.28
C GLY A 425 -12.79 14.39 -16.74
N TYR A 426 -11.91 15.00 -15.93
CA TYR A 426 -12.12 16.35 -15.42
C TYR A 426 -12.03 17.41 -16.52
N ALA A 427 -11.04 17.32 -17.41
CA ALA A 427 -10.89 18.21 -18.55
C ALA A 427 -12.11 18.14 -19.50
N LYS A 428 -12.60 16.93 -19.75
CA LYS A 428 -13.81 16.71 -20.57
C LYS A 428 -15.06 17.30 -19.91
N GLY A 429 -15.28 17.03 -18.62
CA GLY A 429 -16.41 17.61 -17.88
C GLY A 429 -16.37 19.13 -17.81
N TYR A 430 -15.18 19.73 -17.73
CA TYR A 430 -15.02 21.18 -17.83
C TYR A 430 -15.40 21.72 -19.23
N ALA A 431 -14.96 21.05 -20.31
CA ALA A 431 -15.31 21.42 -21.66
C ALA A 431 -16.84 21.35 -21.93
N GLU A 432 -17.51 20.31 -21.43
CA GLU A 432 -18.95 20.16 -21.44
C GLU A 432 -19.65 21.31 -20.69
N LEU A 433 -19.15 21.65 -19.49
CA LEU A 433 -19.69 22.75 -18.69
C LEU A 433 -19.57 24.12 -19.40
N MET A 434 -18.44 24.35 -20.09
CA MET A 434 -18.18 25.56 -20.85
C MET A 434 -18.89 25.58 -22.22
N GLY A 435 -19.46 24.45 -22.67
CA GLY A 435 -20.12 24.31 -23.98
C GLY A 435 -19.10 24.26 -25.13
N THR A 436 -17.91 23.81 -24.89
CA THR A 436 -16.82 23.69 -25.89
C THR A 436 -16.52 22.25 -26.29
N ASP A 437 -17.21 21.28 -25.71
CA ASP A 437 -16.99 19.82 -25.88
C ASP A 437 -17.04 19.37 -27.33
N GLN A 438 -17.86 20.00 -28.18
CA GLN A 438 -17.98 19.68 -29.60
C GLN A 438 -16.89 20.35 -30.47
N THR A 439 -16.18 21.33 -29.96
CA THR A 439 -15.22 22.15 -30.73
C THR A 439 -13.78 21.96 -30.28
N ILE A 440 -13.58 21.52 -29.05
CA ILE A 440 -12.24 21.30 -28.48
C ILE A 440 -11.60 20.08 -29.10
N ARG A 441 -10.33 20.20 -29.50
CA ARG A 441 -9.57 19.07 -30.04
C ARG A 441 -9.07 18.14 -28.92
N SER A 442 -8.98 16.82 -29.21
CA SER A 442 -8.44 15.82 -28.25
C SER A 442 -7.07 16.18 -27.69
N ALA A 443 -6.17 16.72 -28.54
CA ALA A 443 -4.86 17.16 -28.10
C ALA A 443 -4.91 18.28 -27.06
N GLU A 444 -5.91 19.17 -27.12
CA GLU A 444 -6.08 20.23 -26.11
C GLU A 444 -6.67 19.65 -24.82
N LEU A 445 -7.58 18.67 -24.89
CA LEU A 445 -8.05 17.94 -23.71
C LEU A 445 -6.92 17.18 -23.03
N GLU A 446 -6.03 16.54 -23.81
CA GLU A 446 -4.85 15.85 -23.31
C GLU A 446 -3.87 16.82 -22.64
N ARG A 447 -3.64 18.00 -23.22
CA ARG A 447 -2.80 19.06 -22.62
C ARG A 447 -3.38 19.53 -21.29
N ILE A 448 -4.66 19.78 -21.22
CA ILE A 448 -5.35 20.20 -19.98
C ILE A 448 -5.28 19.06 -18.96
N ALA A 449 -5.52 17.83 -19.36
CA ALA A 449 -5.44 16.67 -18.50
C ALA A 449 -4.03 16.47 -17.92
N ALA A 450 -2.99 16.64 -18.74
CA ALA A 450 -1.59 16.55 -18.30
C ALA A 450 -1.26 17.60 -17.23
N GLY A 451 -1.77 18.83 -17.35
CA GLY A 451 -1.59 19.88 -16.35
C GLY A 451 -2.42 19.69 -15.08
N CYS A 452 -3.47 18.87 -15.14
CA CYS A 452 -4.28 18.48 -13.97
C CYS A 452 -3.78 17.21 -13.27
N GLY A 453 -2.88 16.42 -13.89
CA GLY A 453 -2.29 15.23 -13.29
C GLY A 453 -1.38 15.55 -12.11
N GLY A 454 -1.26 14.63 -11.15
CA GLY A 454 -0.34 14.76 -10.02
C GLY A 454 -0.78 15.72 -8.90
N VAL A 455 -1.87 16.44 -9.05
CA VAL A 455 -2.42 17.32 -8.01
C VAL A 455 -3.02 16.49 -6.87
N LYS A 456 -2.80 16.89 -5.62
CA LYS A 456 -3.39 16.25 -4.44
C LYS A 456 -4.90 16.12 -4.55
N ARG A 457 -5.39 14.90 -4.34
CA ARG A 457 -6.83 14.59 -4.34
C ARG A 457 -7.35 14.30 -2.94
N THR A 458 -6.71 13.38 -2.24
CA THR A 458 -7.10 12.99 -0.88
C THR A 458 -5.90 12.45 -0.10
N THR A 459 -6.07 12.32 1.19
CA THR A 459 -5.12 11.63 2.06
C THR A 459 -5.60 10.21 2.33
N GLY A 460 -4.69 9.35 2.70
CA GLY A 460 -4.97 7.96 3.04
C GLY A 460 -3.96 7.42 4.05
N GLN A 461 -4.03 6.11 4.26
CA GLN A 461 -3.07 5.38 5.07
C GLN A 461 -2.37 4.32 4.22
N HIS A 462 -1.08 4.12 4.45
CA HIS A 462 -0.36 3.00 3.86
C HIS A 462 -0.95 1.68 4.36
N PRO A 463 -1.18 0.67 3.50
CA PRO A 463 -1.90 -0.55 3.90
C PRO A 463 -1.20 -1.38 4.99
N GLY A 464 0.12 -1.32 5.08
CA GLY A 464 0.91 -2.07 6.08
C GLY A 464 1.85 -1.21 6.92
N GLY A 465 2.12 0.04 6.54
CA GLY A 465 3.14 0.88 7.16
C GLY A 465 2.75 1.42 8.54
N ILE A 466 3.57 1.11 9.53
CA ILE A 466 3.49 1.65 10.89
C ILE A 466 4.73 2.51 11.14
N ILE A 467 4.52 3.75 11.52
CA ILE A 467 5.57 4.68 11.95
C ILE A 467 5.71 4.61 13.46
N VAL A 468 6.94 4.45 13.93
CA VAL A 468 7.26 4.42 15.36
C VAL A 468 8.14 5.61 15.72
N ILE A 469 7.65 6.44 16.61
CA ILE A 469 8.36 7.62 17.17
C ILE A 469 9.20 7.16 18.36
N PRO A 470 10.49 7.57 18.46
CA PRO A 470 11.32 7.27 19.64
C PRO A 470 10.68 7.73 20.94
N GLY A 471 10.82 6.96 22.03
CA GLY A 471 10.18 7.22 23.31
C GLY A 471 10.65 8.49 24.02
N ASP A 472 11.79 9.07 23.64
CA ASP A 472 12.36 10.32 24.14
C ASP A 472 11.97 11.55 23.27
N MET A 473 11.13 11.36 22.24
CA MET A 473 10.66 12.40 21.32
C MET A 473 9.13 12.33 21.18
N ASP A 474 8.53 13.37 20.63
CA ASP A 474 7.12 13.35 20.28
C ASP A 474 6.89 13.43 18.76
N VAL A 475 5.67 13.12 18.32
CA VAL A 475 5.35 13.11 16.88
C VAL A 475 5.56 14.48 16.22
N PHE A 476 5.40 15.58 16.97
CA PHE A 476 5.57 16.95 16.47
C PHE A 476 7.05 17.34 16.26
N ASP A 477 7.98 16.47 16.61
CA ASP A 477 9.38 16.65 16.22
C ASP A 477 9.59 16.21 14.75
N PHE A 478 8.63 15.48 14.14
CA PHE A 478 8.73 14.92 12.81
C PHE A 478 7.61 15.37 11.87
N THR A 479 6.37 15.39 12.32
CA THR A 479 5.19 15.60 11.45
C THR A 479 3.96 15.98 12.28
N PRO A 480 3.02 16.73 11.72
CA PRO A 480 1.65 16.72 12.22
C PRO A 480 1.02 15.33 12.05
N TYR A 481 -0.14 15.10 12.66
CA TYR A 481 -0.95 13.91 12.43
C TYR A 481 -2.40 14.26 12.09
N GLN A 482 -3.11 13.29 11.49
CA GLN A 482 -4.49 13.44 11.06
C GLN A 482 -5.22 12.09 11.06
N PHE A 483 -6.51 12.09 10.74
CA PHE A 483 -7.23 10.87 10.38
C PHE A 483 -7.17 10.63 8.86
N PRO A 484 -7.04 9.36 8.40
CA PRO A 484 -6.99 9.04 6.98
C PRO A 484 -8.32 9.40 6.28
N ALA A 485 -8.22 9.96 5.07
CA ALA A 485 -9.39 10.38 4.27
C ALA A 485 -10.38 11.29 5.02
N ASP A 486 -9.90 12.05 6.02
CA ASP A 486 -10.70 12.92 6.88
C ASP A 486 -11.82 12.20 7.66
N ASP A 487 -11.71 10.87 7.85
CA ASP A 487 -12.66 10.06 8.61
C ASP A 487 -12.32 10.10 10.10
N LEU A 488 -13.02 10.94 10.86
CA LEU A 488 -12.84 11.08 12.30
C LEU A 488 -13.18 9.82 13.11
N ASN A 489 -13.84 8.82 12.49
CA ASN A 489 -14.15 7.54 13.12
C ASN A 489 -13.07 6.48 12.87
N ALA A 490 -12.04 6.80 12.10
CA ALA A 490 -10.94 5.88 11.85
C ALA A 490 -10.26 5.47 13.16
N ALA A 491 -9.96 4.19 13.30
CA ALA A 491 -9.33 3.63 14.50
C ALA A 491 -7.88 4.10 14.70
N TRP A 492 -7.25 4.62 13.66
CA TRP A 492 -5.85 5.00 13.63
C TRP A 492 -5.65 6.42 13.12
N LYS A 493 -4.76 7.15 13.78
CA LYS A 493 -4.19 8.38 13.24
C LYS A 493 -3.06 8.06 12.26
N THR A 494 -2.89 8.91 11.25
CA THR A 494 -1.79 8.83 10.28
C THR A 494 -0.85 10.01 10.46
N THR A 495 0.39 9.87 9.99
CA THR A 495 1.24 11.04 9.76
C THR A 495 0.56 11.95 8.74
N HIS A 496 0.67 13.27 8.93
CA HIS A 496 0.14 14.25 7.99
C HIS A 496 1.03 14.36 6.75
N PHE A 497 2.36 14.31 6.95
CA PHE A 497 3.29 14.19 5.84
C PHE A 497 3.13 12.83 5.18
N ASP A 498 3.23 12.80 3.86
CA ASP A 498 3.40 11.57 3.12
C ASP A 498 4.66 10.85 3.62
N PHE A 499 4.57 9.55 3.80
CA PHE A 499 5.67 8.75 4.32
C PHE A 499 6.97 8.96 3.55
N HIS A 500 6.93 9.12 2.21
CA HIS A 500 8.13 9.33 1.40
C HIS A 500 8.90 10.61 1.75
N ALA A 501 8.25 11.59 2.37
CA ALA A 501 8.92 12.83 2.81
C ALA A 501 9.69 12.66 4.13
N ILE A 502 9.40 11.64 4.91
CA ILE A 502 9.97 11.42 6.25
C ILE A 502 10.59 10.02 6.44
N HIS A 503 10.70 9.22 5.38
CA HIS A 503 11.20 7.84 5.46
C HIS A 503 12.66 7.74 5.92
N ASP A 504 13.46 8.79 5.70
CA ASP A 504 14.85 8.88 6.16
C ASP A 504 14.97 9.37 7.61
N ASN A 505 13.85 9.72 8.26
CA ASN A 505 13.84 10.31 9.60
C ASN A 505 13.25 9.42 10.68
N VAL A 506 12.25 8.64 10.35
CA VAL A 506 11.54 7.77 11.31
C VAL A 506 11.48 6.35 10.78
N LEU A 507 11.51 5.40 11.70
CA LEU A 507 11.42 4.00 11.36
C LEU A 507 9.98 3.65 10.95
N LYS A 508 9.86 2.96 9.81
CA LYS A 508 8.62 2.35 9.34
C LYS A 508 8.75 0.83 9.41
N PHE A 509 7.74 0.17 9.96
CA PHE A 509 7.56 -1.27 9.85
C PHE A 509 6.47 -1.58 8.84
N ASP A 510 6.76 -2.47 7.90
CA ASP A 510 5.78 -2.94 6.92
C ASP A 510 5.13 -4.25 7.39
N ILE A 511 4.00 -4.11 8.08
CA ILE A 511 3.13 -5.20 8.54
C ILE A 511 2.04 -5.37 7.48
N LEU A 512 2.35 -6.17 6.45
CA LEU A 512 1.48 -6.29 5.29
C LEU A 512 0.47 -7.42 5.47
N GLY A 513 -0.82 -7.14 5.19
CA GLY A 513 -1.85 -8.17 5.11
C GLY A 513 -1.70 -8.93 3.78
N HIS A 514 -1.58 -10.26 3.87
CA HIS A 514 -1.44 -11.12 2.70
C HIS A 514 -2.38 -12.33 2.80
N VAL A 515 -2.80 -12.84 1.64
CA VAL A 515 -3.72 -13.98 1.59
C VAL A 515 -3.05 -15.32 1.93
N ASP A 516 -1.77 -15.52 1.55
CA ASP A 516 -1.10 -16.82 1.70
C ASP A 516 -0.98 -17.30 3.15
N PRO A 517 -0.63 -16.48 4.15
CA PRO A 517 -0.70 -16.89 5.54
C PRO A 517 -2.12 -17.28 6.00
N THR A 518 -3.15 -16.63 5.46
CA THR A 518 -4.56 -16.97 5.74
C THR A 518 -4.91 -18.34 5.14
N VAL A 519 -4.51 -18.58 3.88
CA VAL A 519 -4.67 -19.88 3.20
C VAL A 519 -4.01 -20.98 4.00
N THR A 520 -2.75 -20.77 4.41
CA THR A 520 -1.98 -21.73 5.21
C THR A 520 -2.68 -22.05 6.53
N ARG A 521 -3.17 -21.01 7.23
CA ARG A 521 -3.92 -21.19 8.49
C ARG A 521 -5.18 -22.00 8.30
N PHE A 522 -6.00 -21.69 7.29
CA PHE A 522 -7.25 -22.41 7.06
C PHE A 522 -7.01 -23.87 6.63
N LEU A 523 -5.98 -24.11 5.82
CA LEU A 523 -5.60 -25.48 5.46
C LEU A 523 -5.11 -26.26 6.68
N GLN A 524 -4.31 -25.65 7.55
CA GLN A 524 -3.90 -26.24 8.81
C GLN A 524 -5.10 -26.58 9.70
N ASP A 525 -6.05 -25.66 9.84
CA ASP A 525 -7.25 -25.86 10.66
C ASP A 525 -8.13 -27.02 10.14
N LEU A 526 -8.26 -27.16 8.80
CA LEU A 526 -9.09 -28.21 8.20
C LEU A 526 -8.40 -29.58 8.17
N THR A 527 -7.07 -29.60 8.02
CA THR A 527 -6.33 -30.86 7.82
C THR A 527 -5.57 -31.35 9.07
N GLY A 528 -5.34 -30.45 10.03
CA GLY A 528 -4.49 -30.73 11.20
C GLY A 528 -2.99 -30.85 10.88
N VAL A 529 -2.57 -30.57 9.63
CA VAL A 529 -1.18 -30.70 9.21
C VAL A 529 -0.43 -29.39 9.46
N ASP A 530 0.68 -29.44 10.22
CA ASP A 530 1.56 -28.29 10.38
C ASP A 530 2.30 -28.01 9.06
N PRO A 531 2.21 -26.80 8.51
CA PRO A 531 2.88 -26.43 7.26
C PRO A 531 4.41 -26.64 7.30
N LYS A 532 5.04 -26.65 8.48
CA LYS A 532 6.48 -26.91 8.65
C LYS A 532 6.85 -28.39 8.50
N ASP A 533 5.87 -29.27 8.63
CA ASP A 533 6.07 -30.72 8.46
C ASP A 533 5.91 -31.17 7.01
N ILE A 534 5.43 -30.28 6.11
CA ILE A 534 5.26 -30.60 4.70
C ILE A 534 6.63 -30.74 4.03
N PRO A 535 6.90 -31.87 3.34
CA PRO A 535 8.16 -32.08 2.65
C PRO A 535 8.33 -31.16 1.45
N THR A 536 9.50 -30.57 1.31
CA THR A 536 9.82 -29.64 0.22
C THR A 536 10.31 -30.35 -1.06
N ASN A 537 10.73 -31.63 -0.95
CA ASN A 537 11.31 -32.44 -2.01
C ASN A 537 10.36 -33.53 -2.55
N ASP A 538 9.07 -33.43 -2.35
CA ASP A 538 8.08 -34.38 -2.85
C ASP A 538 8.01 -34.35 -4.40
N LYS A 539 8.44 -35.44 -5.03
CA LYS A 539 8.51 -35.57 -6.50
C LYS A 539 7.13 -35.49 -7.18
N LYS A 540 6.05 -35.93 -6.51
CA LYS A 540 4.69 -35.79 -7.04
C LYS A 540 4.20 -34.34 -7.00
N VAL A 541 4.52 -33.62 -5.93
CA VAL A 541 4.24 -32.20 -5.83
C VAL A 541 5.00 -31.42 -6.90
N MET A 542 6.29 -31.72 -7.09
CA MET A 542 7.11 -31.11 -8.14
C MET A 542 6.55 -31.36 -9.53
N SER A 543 5.99 -32.55 -9.80
CA SER A 543 5.40 -32.85 -11.12
C SER A 543 4.19 -32.00 -11.47
N LEU A 544 3.51 -31.36 -10.49
CA LEU A 544 2.40 -30.44 -10.77
C LEU A 544 2.82 -29.21 -11.56
N PHE A 545 4.07 -28.80 -11.46
CA PHE A 545 4.58 -27.64 -12.20
C PHE A 545 4.86 -27.95 -13.69
N THR A 546 4.79 -29.21 -14.10
CA THR A 546 5.04 -29.64 -15.49
C THR A 546 3.90 -30.44 -16.11
N SER A 547 3.06 -31.12 -15.30
CA SER A 547 1.96 -31.97 -15.75
C SER A 547 0.78 -31.93 -14.76
N SER A 548 -0.44 -32.16 -15.25
CA SER A 548 -1.63 -32.36 -14.41
C SER A 548 -1.89 -33.83 -14.05
N GLU A 549 -1.05 -34.77 -14.51
CA GLU A 549 -1.28 -36.22 -14.31
C GLU A 549 -1.39 -36.62 -12.86
N ALA A 550 -0.58 -36.02 -11.97
CA ALA A 550 -0.63 -36.32 -10.54
C ALA A 550 -1.96 -35.90 -9.88
N LEU A 551 -2.72 -34.96 -10.47
CA LEU A 551 -4.06 -34.58 -10.04
C LEU A 551 -5.14 -35.60 -10.46
N GLY A 552 -4.81 -36.52 -11.37
CA GLY A 552 -5.74 -37.52 -11.91
C GLY A 552 -6.80 -36.95 -12.86
N CYS A 553 -6.56 -35.79 -13.48
CA CYS A 553 -7.48 -35.13 -14.37
C CYS A 553 -6.77 -34.62 -15.64
N ASN A 554 -7.52 -34.44 -16.72
CA ASN A 554 -7.05 -33.80 -17.94
C ASN A 554 -7.71 -32.43 -18.08
N LEU A 555 -6.89 -31.38 -18.20
CA LEU A 555 -7.32 -30.00 -18.29
C LEU A 555 -7.06 -29.37 -19.68
N ASP A 556 -6.73 -30.17 -20.71
CA ASP A 556 -6.45 -29.69 -22.06
C ASP A 556 -7.62 -28.88 -22.65
N PHE A 557 -8.86 -29.22 -22.29
CA PHE A 557 -10.07 -28.54 -22.75
C PHE A 557 -10.20 -27.08 -22.27
N ILE A 558 -9.46 -26.71 -21.21
CA ILE A 558 -9.31 -25.32 -20.77
C ILE A 558 -7.93 -24.72 -21.07
N GLY A 559 -7.11 -25.45 -21.87
CA GLY A 559 -5.77 -25.01 -22.26
C GLY A 559 -4.74 -25.09 -21.14
N CYS A 560 -4.97 -25.91 -20.11
CA CYS A 560 -4.06 -26.05 -18.97
C CYS A 560 -3.34 -27.40 -19.05
N LYS A 561 -2.01 -27.37 -19.24
CA LYS A 561 -1.17 -28.57 -19.40
C LYS A 561 -0.55 -29.06 -18.11
N ASN A 562 -0.39 -28.18 -17.13
CA ASN A 562 0.23 -28.45 -15.84
C ASN A 562 -0.77 -28.32 -14.68
N GLY A 563 -0.37 -28.79 -13.50
CA GLY A 563 -1.19 -28.78 -12.30
C GLY A 563 -1.06 -27.50 -11.45
N ALA A 564 -0.41 -26.46 -11.95
CA ALA A 564 -0.12 -25.25 -11.19
C ALA A 564 -1.31 -24.29 -11.06
N LEU A 565 -2.43 -24.55 -11.75
CA LEU A 565 -3.63 -23.73 -11.67
C LEU A 565 -4.05 -23.51 -10.21
N GLY A 566 -4.28 -22.24 -9.82
CA GLY A 566 -4.69 -21.84 -8.45
C GLY A 566 -3.58 -21.89 -7.40
N LEU A 567 -2.35 -22.27 -7.75
CA LEU A 567 -1.22 -22.20 -6.83
C LEU A 567 -0.74 -20.75 -6.67
N PRO A 568 -0.30 -20.33 -5.47
CA PRO A 568 0.33 -19.03 -5.27
C PRO A 568 1.46 -18.83 -6.26
N GLU A 569 1.58 -17.64 -6.84
CA GLU A 569 2.64 -17.20 -7.75
C GLU A 569 2.67 -17.92 -9.12
N PHE A 570 2.34 -19.20 -9.18
CA PHE A 570 2.45 -20.04 -10.39
C PHE A 570 1.12 -20.26 -11.14
N GLY A 571 0.00 -19.88 -10.54
CA GLY A 571 -1.35 -20.17 -11.08
C GLY A 571 -1.80 -19.28 -12.23
N THR A 572 -1.15 -18.14 -12.49
CA THR A 572 -1.54 -17.23 -13.58
C THR A 572 -1.26 -17.84 -14.94
N SER A 573 -2.04 -17.50 -15.97
CA SER A 573 -1.84 -18.00 -17.35
C SER A 573 -0.44 -17.70 -17.89
N PHE A 574 0.12 -16.55 -17.56
CA PHE A 574 1.48 -16.15 -17.92
C PHE A 574 2.53 -17.11 -17.34
N VAL A 575 2.48 -17.35 -16.02
CA VAL A 575 3.48 -18.21 -15.35
C VAL A 575 3.27 -19.67 -15.72
N ARG A 576 2.04 -20.16 -15.88
CA ARG A 576 1.75 -21.50 -16.40
C ARG A 576 2.39 -21.70 -17.79
N GLY A 577 2.33 -20.67 -18.65
CA GLY A 577 3.02 -20.68 -19.95
C GLY A 577 4.54 -20.74 -19.83
N MET A 578 5.14 -20.08 -18.83
CA MET A 578 6.57 -20.21 -18.55
C MET A 578 6.93 -21.63 -18.08
N LEU A 579 6.13 -22.24 -17.21
CA LEU A 579 6.32 -23.61 -16.74
C LEU A 579 6.27 -24.61 -17.91
N ASP A 580 5.31 -24.44 -18.82
CA ASP A 580 5.19 -25.30 -20.03
C ASP A 580 6.41 -25.17 -20.95
N GLN A 581 7.01 -23.98 -21.04
CA GLN A 581 8.19 -23.74 -21.88
C GLN A 581 9.49 -24.22 -21.23
N THR A 582 9.63 -24.04 -19.92
CA THR A 582 10.90 -24.28 -19.21
C THR A 582 10.99 -25.66 -18.58
N GLN A 583 9.87 -26.34 -18.35
CA GLN A 583 9.79 -27.70 -17.77
C GLN A 583 10.68 -27.87 -16.51
N PRO A 584 10.42 -27.12 -15.42
CA PRO A 584 11.25 -27.16 -14.21
C PRO A 584 11.27 -28.52 -13.55
N LYS A 585 12.43 -28.88 -12.96
CA LYS A 585 12.63 -30.18 -12.29
C LYS A 585 13.02 -30.04 -10.82
N THR A 586 13.46 -28.87 -10.41
CA THR A 586 14.06 -28.62 -9.11
C THR A 586 13.41 -27.42 -8.43
N PHE A 587 13.56 -27.33 -7.11
CA PHE A 587 13.17 -26.14 -6.33
C PHE A 587 13.88 -24.90 -6.87
N ASN A 588 15.17 -25.01 -7.16
CA ASN A 588 15.94 -23.90 -7.74
C ASN A 588 15.39 -23.42 -9.08
N ASP A 589 14.91 -24.31 -9.97
CA ASP A 589 14.27 -23.93 -11.22
C ASP A 589 13.02 -23.07 -10.95
N LEU A 590 12.21 -23.43 -9.94
CA LEU A 590 11.03 -22.66 -9.54
C LEU A 590 11.42 -21.30 -8.97
N VAL A 591 12.51 -21.20 -8.21
CA VAL A 591 13.04 -19.91 -7.70
C VAL A 591 13.44 -19.01 -8.87
N ILE A 592 14.12 -19.53 -9.88
CA ILE A 592 14.47 -18.78 -11.09
C ILE A 592 13.20 -18.31 -11.82
N ILE A 593 12.22 -19.18 -12.05
CA ILE A 593 10.95 -18.85 -12.72
C ILE A 593 10.17 -17.80 -11.93
N SER A 594 10.13 -17.91 -10.61
CA SER A 594 9.51 -16.90 -9.75
C SER A 594 10.20 -15.54 -9.92
N GLY A 595 11.53 -15.49 -9.93
CA GLY A 595 12.29 -14.27 -10.18
C GLY A 595 12.02 -13.66 -11.56
N LEU A 596 11.98 -14.49 -12.59
CA LEU A 596 11.69 -14.10 -13.97
C LEU A 596 10.26 -13.53 -14.13
N SER A 597 9.29 -14.08 -13.41
CA SER A 597 7.88 -13.69 -13.52
C SER A 597 7.54 -12.40 -12.82
N HIS A 598 8.26 -12.05 -11.74
CA HIS A 598 8.01 -10.88 -10.92
C HIS A 598 8.70 -9.60 -11.40
N GLY A 599 9.73 -9.74 -12.24
CA GLY A 599 10.48 -8.59 -12.74
C GLY A 599 9.82 -7.91 -13.94
N THR A 600 10.28 -6.70 -14.25
CA THR A 600 9.86 -5.97 -15.45
C THR A 600 10.94 -6.09 -16.51
N ASP A 601 10.54 -6.52 -17.72
CA ASP A 601 11.42 -6.79 -18.88
C ASP A 601 12.54 -7.81 -18.59
N VAL A 602 12.24 -8.80 -17.71
CA VAL A 602 13.17 -9.87 -17.34
C VAL A 602 12.93 -11.10 -18.21
N TYR A 603 11.69 -11.56 -18.38
CA TYR A 603 11.36 -12.76 -19.13
C TYR A 603 11.06 -12.46 -20.60
N LEU A 604 9.93 -11.80 -20.92
CA LEU A 604 9.51 -11.54 -22.29
C LEU A 604 10.52 -10.68 -23.06
N GLY A 605 10.92 -11.16 -24.24
CA GLY A 605 11.90 -10.48 -25.08
C GLY A 605 13.32 -10.43 -24.53
N ASN A 606 13.57 -11.09 -23.39
CA ASN A 606 14.88 -11.18 -22.75
C ASN A 606 15.21 -12.66 -22.47
N ALA A 607 15.04 -13.18 -21.25
CA ALA A 607 15.37 -14.56 -20.89
C ALA A 607 14.65 -15.59 -21.78
N GLU A 608 13.39 -15.36 -22.11
CA GLU A 608 12.63 -16.20 -23.04
C GLU A 608 13.33 -16.36 -24.40
N THR A 609 13.81 -15.25 -24.97
CA THR A 609 14.50 -15.25 -26.27
C THR A 609 15.82 -16.00 -26.18
N LEU A 610 16.58 -15.80 -25.09
CA LEU A 610 17.86 -16.44 -24.87
C LEU A 610 17.72 -17.97 -24.71
N ILE A 611 16.72 -18.41 -23.95
CA ILE A 611 16.43 -19.84 -23.76
C ILE A 611 15.98 -20.49 -25.07
N LYS A 612 15.02 -19.89 -25.78
CA LYS A 612 14.48 -20.40 -27.07
C LYS A 612 15.53 -20.47 -28.14
N SER A 613 16.47 -19.55 -28.19
CA SER A 613 17.58 -19.57 -29.16
C SER A 613 18.70 -20.55 -28.81
N GLY A 614 18.66 -21.17 -27.62
CA GLY A 614 19.73 -22.02 -27.12
C GLY A 614 21.03 -21.26 -26.75
N THR A 615 20.94 -19.93 -26.56
CA THR A 615 22.08 -19.10 -26.14
C THR A 615 22.51 -19.43 -24.72
N CYS A 616 21.54 -19.75 -23.86
CA CYS A 616 21.77 -20.20 -22.48
C CYS A 616 20.61 -21.08 -22.00
N THR A 617 20.82 -21.79 -20.90
CA THR A 617 19.82 -22.61 -20.24
C THR A 617 19.07 -21.81 -19.17
N LEU A 618 18.01 -22.40 -18.58
CA LEU A 618 17.26 -21.79 -17.50
C LEU A 618 18.16 -21.49 -16.29
N SER A 619 19.14 -22.33 -15.99
CA SER A 619 20.06 -22.14 -14.86
C SER A 619 21.13 -21.05 -15.09
N GLU A 620 21.31 -20.58 -16.33
CA GLU A 620 22.31 -19.58 -16.70
C GLU A 620 21.73 -18.17 -16.88
N VAL A 621 20.39 -18.05 -17.03
CA VAL A 621 19.74 -16.74 -17.18
C VAL A 621 19.79 -15.94 -15.88
N ILE A 622 19.65 -14.62 -15.99
CA ILE A 622 19.49 -13.73 -14.84
C ILE A 622 18.06 -13.92 -14.29
N GLY A 623 17.88 -14.75 -13.28
CA GLY A 623 16.60 -15.01 -12.63
C GLY A 623 16.28 -14.00 -11.54
N CYS A 624 17.25 -13.72 -10.66
CA CYS A 624 17.13 -12.81 -9.54
C CYS A 624 18.27 -11.78 -9.55
N ARG A 625 18.09 -10.67 -8.83
CA ARG A 625 19.14 -9.65 -8.77
C ARG A 625 20.45 -10.17 -8.17
N ASP A 626 20.35 -11.09 -7.21
CA ASP A 626 21.50 -11.73 -6.53
C ASP A 626 22.39 -12.46 -7.52
N ASP A 627 21.82 -13.07 -8.55
CA ASP A 627 22.56 -13.80 -9.60
C ASP A 627 23.56 -12.88 -10.32
N ILE A 628 23.17 -11.61 -10.53
CA ILE A 628 24.05 -10.63 -11.18
C ILE A 628 25.33 -10.40 -10.35
N MET A 629 25.15 -10.15 -9.06
CA MET A 629 26.29 -9.87 -8.18
C MET A 629 27.20 -11.09 -8.06
N VAL A 630 26.63 -12.26 -7.81
CA VAL A 630 27.39 -13.52 -7.65
C VAL A 630 28.16 -13.84 -8.93
N TYR A 631 27.48 -13.84 -10.07
CA TYR A 631 28.10 -14.12 -11.37
C TYR A 631 29.27 -13.16 -11.69
N LEU A 632 29.10 -11.86 -11.46
CA LEU A 632 30.15 -10.88 -11.72
C LEU A 632 31.35 -11.06 -10.76
N ILE A 633 31.10 -11.42 -9.50
CA ILE A 633 32.18 -11.73 -8.54
C ILE A 633 32.92 -13.00 -8.97
N GLU A 634 32.23 -14.05 -9.40
CA GLU A 634 32.83 -15.28 -9.94
C GLU A 634 33.67 -15.03 -11.20
N LYS A 635 33.28 -14.07 -12.02
CA LYS A 635 34.09 -13.57 -13.15
C LYS A 635 35.31 -12.78 -12.72
N GLY A 636 35.44 -12.42 -11.44
CA GLY A 636 36.57 -11.71 -10.86
C GLY A 636 36.39 -10.20 -10.74
N LEU A 637 35.20 -9.66 -11.00
CA LEU A 637 34.99 -8.21 -10.77
C LEU A 637 35.14 -7.87 -9.29
N PRO A 638 35.59 -6.65 -8.97
CA PRO A 638 35.60 -6.15 -7.58
C PRO A 638 34.20 -6.21 -6.97
N ASN A 639 34.10 -6.65 -5.73
CA ASN A 639 32.83 -6.87 -5.03
C ASN A 639 31.92 -5.63 -5.05
N LYS A 640 32.52 -4.43 -4.87
CA LYS A 640 31.77 -3.18 -4.87
C LYS A 640 31.17 -2.90 -6.25
N ASP A 641 31.94 -3.08 -7.31
CA ASP A 641 31.47 -2.83 -8.69
C ASP A 641 30.37 -3.82 -9.06
N ALA A 642 30.53 -5.10 -8.70
CA ALA A 642 29.50 -6.12 -8.91
C ALA A 642 28.18 -5.77 -8.19
N PHE A 643 28.26 -5.28 -6.95
CA PHE A 643 27.10 -4.82 -6.18
C PHE A 643 26.45 -3.57 -6.81
N ASP A 644 27.27 -2.57 -7.18
CA ASP A 644 26.77 -1.33 -7.79
C ASP A 644 26.09 -1.61 -9.15
N ILE A 645 26.63 -2.53 -9.96
CA ILE A 645 26.03 -2.98 -11.22
C ILE A 645 24.68 -3.67 -10.92
N MET A 646 24.62 -4.60 -9.97
CA MET A 646 23.39 -5.27 -9.57
C MET A 646 22.33 -4.26 -9.11
N GLU A 647 22.69 -3.31 -8.25
CA GLU A 647 21.78 -2.25 -7.78
C GLU A 647 21.30 -1.33 -8.93
N CYS A 648 22.16 -1.08 -9.91
CA CYS A 648 21.83 -0.32 -11.11
C CYS A 648 20.80 -1.08 -11.97
N VAL A 649 21.05 -2.36 -12.25
CA VAL A 649 20.20 -3.22 -13.07
C VAL A 649 18.82 -3.38 -12.44
N ARG A 650 18.75 -3.72 -11.15
CA ARG A 650 17.46 -3.95 -10.48
C ARG A 650 16.54 -2.72 -10.43
N LYS A 651 17.10 -1.50 -10.59
CA LYS A 651 16.38 -0.22 -10.63
C LYS A 651 16.12 0.29 -12.06
N GLY A 652 16.48 -0.49 -13.09
CA GLY A 652 16.31 -0.11 -14.48
C GLY A 652 17.17 1.08 -14.93
N LYS A 653 18.25 1.38 -14.22
CA LYS A 653 19.12 2.53 -14.49
C LYS A 653 20.27 2.21 -15.44
N SER A 654 20.41 0.97 -15.88
CA SER A 654 21.51 0.50 -16.74
C SER A 654 21.72 1.31 -18.02
N PRO A 655 20.66 1.74 -18.76
CA PRO A 655 20.85 2.52 -19.98
C PRO A 655 21.57 3.86 -19.76
N VAL A 656 21.44 4.45 -18.58
CA VAL A 656 22.07 5.74 -18.23
C VAL A 656 23.41 5.53 -17.53
N VAL A 657 23.44 4.68 -16.52
CA VAL A 657 24.59 4.52 -15.61
C VAL A 657 25.73 3.70 -16.25
N PHE A 658 25.42 2.70 -17.11
CA PHE A 658 26.46 1.87 -17.73
C PHE A 658 27.42 2.68 -18.60
N PRO A 659 26.97 3.59 -19.51
CA PRO A 659 27.86 4.46 -20.24
C PRO A 659 28.63 5.45 -19.34
N GLU A 660 27.96 6.01 -18.34
CA GLU A 660 28.52 7.02 -17.43
C GLU A 660 29.68 6.47 -16.60
N LYS A 661 29.53 5.26 -16.06
CA LYS A 661 30.52 4.58 -15.21
C LYS A 661 31.36 3.55 -15.95
N LYS A 662 31.21 3.43 -17.27
CA LYS A 662 31.89 2.45 -18.12
C LYS A 662 31.78 1.00 -17.64
N TYR A 663 30.62 0.65 -17.07
CA TYR A 663 30.41 -0.71 -16.55
C TYR A 663 30.38 -1.77 -17.67
N GLU A 664 30.00 -1.43 -18.89
CA GLU A 664 30.05 -2.35 -20.02
C GLU A 664 31.49 -2.72 -20.38
N GLU A 665 32.40 -1.72 -20.44
CA GLU A 665 33.81 -1.98 -20.67
C GLU A 665 34.42 -2.82 -19.55
N LEU A 666 34.10 -2.47 -18.29
CA LEU A 666 34.57 -3.23 -17.13
C LEU A 666 34.11 -4.71 -17.20
N MET A 667 32.83 -4.96 -17.48
CA MET A 667 32.33 -6.33 -17.61
C MET A 667 33.01 -7.11 -18.74
N LYS A 668 33.33 -6.44 -19.88
CA LYS A 668 34.06 -7.04 -20.99
C LYS A 668 35.50 -7.39 -20.63
N GLU A 669 36.18 -6.57 -19.85
CA GLU A 669 37.53 -6.85 -19.35
C GLU A 669 37.61 -8.15 -18.56
N TYR A 670 36.53 -8.48 -17.83
CA TYR A 670 36.40 -9.72 -17.07
C TYR A 670 35.70 -10.85 -17.82
N ASN A 671 35.62 -10.79 -19.15
CA ASN A 671 35.05 -11.81 -20.04
C ASN A 671 33.56 -12.13 -19.76
N VAL A 672 32.79 -11.14 -19.37
CA VAL A 672 31.32 -11.27 -19.31
C VAL A 672 30.75 -11.30 -20.73
N PRO A 673 29.95 -12.32 -21.09
CA PRO A 673 29.40 -12.44 -22.44
C PRO A 673 28.51 -11.26 -22.83
N GLN A 674 28.52 -10.88 -24.10
CA GLN A 674 27.71 -9.74 -24.57
C GLN A 674 26.21 -9.96 -24.33
N TRP A 675 25.70 -11.17 -24.51
CA TRP A 675 24.28 -11.48 -24.27
C TRP A 675 23.88 -11.20 -22.81
N TYR A 676 24.78 -11.44 -21.84
CA TYR A 676 24.55 -11.16 -20.43
C TYR A 676 24.46 -9.66 -20.15
N ILE A 677 25.41 -8.89 -20.73
CA ILE A 677 25.42 -7.42 -20.65
C ILE A 677 24.15 -6.83 -21.27
N ASP A 678 23.74 -7.36 -22.44
CA ASP A 678 22.53 -6.91 -23.11
C ASP A 678 21.26 -7.26 -22.32
N SER A 679 21.25 -8.40 -21.64
CA SER A 679 20.16 -8.78 -20.72
C SER A 679 20.08 -7.79 -19.54
N CYS A 680 21.22 -7.45 -18.92
CA CYS A 680 21.28 -6.44 -17.85
C CYS A 680 20.72 -5.07 -18.28
N LYS A 681 20.94 -4.67 -19.54
CA LYS A 681 20.44 -3.38 -20.06
C LYS A 681 18.94 -3.38 -20.31
N LYS A 682 18.32 -4.52 -20.60
CA LYS A 682 16.88 -4.65 -20.84
C LYS A 682 16.07 -4.60 -19.56
N ILE A 683 16.61 -5.13 -18.47
CA ILE A 683 15.93 -5.27 -17.19
C ILE A 683 15.58 -3.88 -16.59
N LYS A 684 14.32 -3.70 -16.21
CA LYS A 684 13.84 -2.46 -15.56
C LYS A 684 13.62 -2.63 -14.07
N TYR A 685 13.26 -3.83 -13.63
CA TYR A 685 13.07 -4.13 -12.20
C TYR A 685 13.28 -5.61 -11.92
N MET A 686 13.96 -5.94 -10.82
CA MET A 686 14.19 -7.32 -10.38
C MET A 686 14.01 -7.50 -8.87
N PHE A 687 13.52 -8.68 -8.53
CA PHE A 687 13.36 -9.12 -7.15
C PHE A 687 14.60 -9.88 -6.62
N PRO A 688 14.79 -9.94 -5.28
CA PRO A 688 15.86 -10.73 -4.68
C PRO A 688 15.54 -12.22 -4.66
N LYS A 689 16.59 -13.08 -4.66
CA LYS A 689 16.46 -14.55 -4.57
C LYS A 689 15.73 -14.97 -3.28
N ALA A 690 15.98 -14.27 -2.17
CA ALA A 690 15.31 -14.51 -0.90
C ALA A 690 13.78 -14.37 -0.99
N HIS A 691 13.30 -13.37 -1.73
CA HIS A 691 11.86 -13.20 -2.00
C HIS A 691 11.30 -14.40 -2.77
N ALA A 692 11.95 -14.77 -3.87
CA ALA A 692 11.52 -15.90 -4.69
C ALA A 692 11.50 -17.21 -3.89
N ALA A 693 12.53 -17.49 -3.09
CA ALA A 693 12.60 -18.69 -2.25
C ALA A 693 11.45 -18.78 -1.24
N ALA A 694 11.12 -17.66 -0.57
CA ALA A 694 10.01 -17.60 0.38
C ALA A 694 8.65 -17.94 -0.28
N TYR A 695 8.39 -17.37 -1.46
CA TYR A 695 7.13 -17.59 -2.18
C TYR A 695 7.07 -18.97 -2.83
N VAL A 696 8.18 -19.52 -3.34
CA VAL A 696 8.22 -20.90 -3.86
C VAL A 696 7.95 -21.89 -2.73
N LEU A 697 8.52 -21.68 -1.53
CA LEU A 697 8.22 -22.52 -0.37
C LEU A 697 6.72 -22.52 -0.04
N SER A 698 6.08 -21.35 -0.03
CA SER A 698 4.63 -21.23 0.16
C SER A 698 3.86 -21.98 -0.93
N ALA A 699 4.26 -21.83 -2.19
CA ALA A 699 3.61 -22.49 -3.32
C ALA A 699 3.69 -24.02 -3.25
N ILE A 700 4.84 -24.56 -2.86
CA ILE A 700 5.03 -26.03 -2.69
C ILE A 700 4.14 -26.56 -1.58
N ARG A 701 4.04 -25.87 -0.43
CA ARG A 701 3.14 -26.24 0.66
C ARG A 701 1.68 -26.27 0.22
N VAL A 702 1.24 -25.25 -0.48
CA VAL A 702 -0.14 -25.21 -1.01
C VAL A 702 -0.34 -26.28 -2.08
N ALA A 703 0.65 -26.54 -2.96
CA ALA A 703 0.63 -27.62 -3.94
C ALA A 703 0.50 -29.01 -3.30
N TRP A 704 1.18 -29.22 -2.17
CA TRP A 704 1.09 -30.44 -1.39
C TRP A 704 -0.34 -30.65 -0.88
N TRP A 705 -0.97 -29.65 -0.28
CA TRP A 705 -2.38 -29.76 0.13
C TRP A 705 -3.31 -29.93 -1.07
N LYS A 706 -3.08 -29.23 -2.17
CA LYS A 706 -3.84 -29.42 -3.40
C LYS A 706 -3.82 -30.86 -3.89
N LEU A 707 -2.67 -31.52 -3.74
CA LEU A 707 -2.51 -32.92 -4.17
C LEU A 707 -3.13 -33.90 -3.18
N TYR A 708 -2.82 -33.78 -1.88
CA TYR A 708 -3.15 -34.78 -0.85
C TYR A 708 -4.45 -34.50 -0.08
N TYR A 709 -4.90 -33.24 -0.05
CA TYR A 709 -6.13 -32.76 0.60
C TYR A 709 -6.95 -31.89 -0.35
N PRO A 710 -7.35 -32.42 -1.52
CA PRO A 710 -7.95 -31.59 -2.57
C PRO A 710 -9.24 -30.89 -2.15
N ARG A 711 -10.10 -31.58 -1.40
CA ARG A 711 -11.38 -31.03 -0.97
C ARG A 711 -11.20 -29.81 -0.07
N GLU A 712 -10.31 -29.91 0.91
CA GLU A 712 -9.94 -28.83 1.82
C GLU A 712 -9.26 -27.68 1.06
N TYR A 713 -8.37 -28.00 0.13
CA TYR A 713 -7.74 -27.02 -0.74
C TYR A 713 -8.76 -26.20 -1.53
N TYR A 714 -9.72 -26.83 -2.18
CA TYR A 714 -10.74 -26.08 -2.93
C TYR A 714 -11.66 -25.26 -2.03
N ALA A 715 -12.04 -25.77 -0.86
CA ALA A 715 -12.83 -25.01 0.11
C ALA A 715 -12.12 -23.73 0.54
N VAL A 716 -10.81 -23.82 0.83
CA VAL A 716 -9.98 -22.67 1.21
C VAL A 716 -9.75 -21.74 0.01
N TYR A 717 -9.49 -22.27 -1.17
CA TYR A 717 -9.30 -21.47 -2.37
C TYR A 717 -10.52 -20.59 -2.66
N PHE A 718 -11.70 -21.17 -2.75
CA PHE A 718 -12.93 -20.43 -2.99
C PHE A 718 -13.30 -19.47 -1.85
N THR A 719 -12.83 -19.71 -0.63
CA THR A 719 -13.03 -18.80 0.49
C THR A 719 -12.12 -17.58 0.43
N THR A 720 -10.87 -17.74 0.00
CA THR A 720 -9.83 -16.74 0.26
C THR A 720 -9.34 -16.00 -0.99
N ARG A 721 -9.55 -16.58 -2.18
CA ARG A 721 -8.98 -16.07 -3.44
C ARG A 721 -10.02 -15.66 -4.47
N CYS A 722 -11.29 -15.62 -4.09
CA CYS A 722 -12.38 -15.27 -4.98
C CYS A 722 -13.09 -13.99 -4.51
N ASP A 723 -13.09 -12.96 -5.36
CA ASP A 723 -13.80 -11.69 -5.11
C ASP A 723 -15.22 -11.68 -5.67
N PHE A 724 -15.51 -12.59 -6.60
CA PHE A 724 -16.80 -12.70 -7.27
C PHE A 724 -17.28 -14.15 -7.28
N TYR A 725 -18.60 -14.34 -7.32
CA TYR A 725 -19.21 -15.65 -7.42
C TYR A 725 -20.38 -15.62 -8.39
N ASP A 726 -20.59 -16.77 -9.04
CA ASP A 726 -21.82 -17.13 -9.76
C ASP A 726 -22.26 -18.52 -9.28
N ILE A 727 -22.85 -18.52 -8.09
CA ILE A 727 -23.19 -19.77 -7.40
C ILE A 727 -24.23 -20.56 -8.17
N GLU A 728 -25.18 -19.91 -8.85
CA GLU A 728 -26.17 -20.60 -9.66
C GLU A 728 -25.49 -21.43 -10.76
N THR A 729 -24.49 -20.88 -11.44
CA THR A 729 -23.71 -21.59 -12.46
C THR A 729 -22.80 -22.67 -11.86
N LEU A 730 -22.10 -22.37 -10.74
CA LEU A 730 -21.19 -23.31 -10.11
C LEU A 730 -21.90 -24.59 -9.62
N VAL A 731 -23.09 -24.47 -9.02
CA VAL A 731 -23.90 -25.61 -8.50
C VAL A 731 -24.45 -26.47 -9.66
N GLN A 732 -24.73 -25.88 -10.84
CA GLN A 732 -25.19 -26.64 -12.01
C GLN A 732 -24.09 -27.50 -12.66
N GLY A 733 -22.80 -27.21 -12.35
CA GLY A 733 -21.66 -28.01 -12.74
C GLY A 733 -21.07 -27.68 -14.11
N LYS A 734 -20.32 -28.64 -14.68
CA LYS A 734 -19.41 -28.44 -15.81
C LYS A 734 -20.07 -27.75 -17.00
N ASP A 735 -21.23 -28.25 -17.45
CA ASP A 735 -21.85 -27.76 -18.70
C ASP A 735 -22.30 -26.29 -18.56
N ALA A 736 -22.87 -25.91 -17.42
CA ALA A 736 -23.26 -24.53 -17.14
C ALA A 736 -22.04 -23.59 -17.07
N ILE A 737 -20.98 -24.03 -16.43
CA ILE A 737 -19.72 -23.28 -16.34
C ILE A 737 -19.11 -23.06 -17.74
N MET A 738 -19.09 -24.11 -18.57
CA MET A 738 -18.55 -24.00 -19.95
C MET A 738 -19.41 -23.07 -20.81
N ALA A 739 -20.74 -23.11 -20.68
CA ALA A 739 -21.64 -22.19 -21.37
C ALA A 739 -21.38 -20.74 -20.95
N ARG A 740 -21.25 -20.47 -19.65
CA ARG A 740 -20.96 -19.12 -19.12
C ARG A 740 -19.58 -18.62 -19.54
N ARG A 741 -18.58 -19.49 -19.60
CA ARG A 741 -17.25 -19.15 -20.15
C ARG A 741 -17.31 -18.75 -21.62
N ALA A 742 -18.12 -19.46 -22.44
CA ALA A 742 -18.32 -19.10 -23.83
C ALA A 742 -18.93 -17.71 -24.00
N GLU A 743 -19.93 -17.34 -23.16
CA GLU A 743 -20.51 -15.99 -23.11
C GLU A 743 -19.46 -14.94 -22.75
N ILE A 744 -18.63 -15.18 -21.71
CA ILE A 744 -17.55 -14.26 -21.32
C ILE A 744 -16.54 -14.10 -22.46
N THR A 745 -16.21 -15.18 -23.19
CA THR A 745 -15.32 -15.11 -24.36
C THR A 745 -15.88 -14.18 -25.43
N GLN A 746 -17.19 -14.26 -25.69
CA GLN A 746 -17.85 -13.35 -26.63
C GLN A 746 -17.81 -11.90 -26.12
N LEU A 747 -18.14 -11.63 -24.84
CA LEU A 747 -18.06 -10.30 -24.25
C LEU A 747 -16.64 -9.71 -24.32
N ARG A 748 -15.60 -10.52 -24.14
CA ARG A 748 -14.19 -10.11 -24.33
C ARG A 748 -13.91 -9.69 -25.77
N ALA A 749 -14.38 -10.48 -26.74
CA ALA A 749 -14.21 -10.16 -28.17
C ALA A 749 -14.90 -8.84 -28.53
N GLU A 750 -16.05 -8.57 -27.95
CA GLU A 750 -16.83 -7.33 -28.09
C GLU A 750 -16.30 -6.15 -27.26
N ARG A 751 -15.27 -6.37 -26.43
CA ARG A 751 -14.72 -5.38 -25.45
C ARG A 751 -15.78 -4.83 -24.49
N SER A 752 -16.75 -5.64 -24.13
CA SER A 752 -17.88 -5.31 -23.23
C SER A 752 -17.87 -6.12 -21.93
N SER A 753 -16.84 -6.96 -21.69
CA SER A 753 -16.68 -7.71 -20.45
C SER A 753 -16.51 -6.77 -19.24
N SER A 754 -17.21 -7.08 -18.14
CA SER A 754 -17.09 -6.40 -16.86
C SER A 754 -15.93 -6.97 -16.02
N ASN A 755 -15.51 -6.23 -14.97
CA ASN A 755 -14.53 -6.73 -13.99
C ASN A 755 -15.01 -8.03 -13.33
N LYS A 756 -16.33 -8.19 -13.13
CA LYS A 756 -16.92 -9.42 -12.60
C LYS A 756 -16.74 -10.58 -13.57
N ASP A 757 -16.98 -10.38 -14.88
CA ASP A 757 -16.80 -11.41 -15.89
C ASP A 757 -15.33 -11.86 -15.97
N GLU A 758 -14.39 -10.92 -15.89
CA GLU A 758 -12.96 -11.25 -15.87
C GLU A 758 -12.58 -12.09 -14.64
N GLY A 759 -13.05 -11.69 -13.44
CA GLY A 759 -12.82 -12.47 -12.22
C GLY A 759 -13.48 -13.86 -12.24
N LEU A 760 -14.68 -13.98 -12.78
CA LEU A 760 -15.38 -15.27 -12.91
C LEU A 760 -14.67 -16.22 -13.88
N TRP A 761 -13.97 -15.71 -14.89
CA TRP A 761 -13.19 -16.54 -15.81
C TRP A 761 -12.15 -17.40 -15.09
N ASP A 762 -11.37 -16.79 -14.20
CA ASP A 762 -10.32 -17.49 -13.44
C ASP A 762 -10.93 -18.47 -12.42
N ILE A 763 -12.03 -18.07 -11.78
CA ILE A 763 -12.76 -18.89 -10.82
C ILE A 763 -13.32 -20.13 -11.49
N PHE A 764 -13.86 -20.01 -12.70
CA PHE A 764 -14.37 -21.14 -13.47
C PHE A 764 -13.28 -22.11 -13.91
N GLU A 765 -12.04 -21.68 -14.15
CA GLU A 765 -10.93 -22.60 -14.41
C GLU A 765 -10.69 -23.54 -13.22
N ILE A 766 -10.64 -22.98 -11.99
CA ILE A 766 -10.46 -23.77 -10.77
C ILE A 766 -11.66 -24.67 -10.48
N ALA A 767 -12.88 -24.17 -10.71
CA ALA A 767 -14.09 -24.97 -10.54
C ALA A 767 -14.13 -26.16 -11.50
N LEU A 768 -13.70 -25.97 -12.75
CA LEU A 768 -13.59 -27.05 -13.73
C LEU A 768 -12.53 -28.09 -13.34
N GLU A 769 -11.37 -27.66 -12.84
CA GLU A 769 -10.36 -28.57 -12.30
C GLU A 769 -10.93 -29.38 -11.12
N MET A 770 -11.61 -28.73 -10.19
CA MET A 770 -12.25 -29.40 -9.06
C MET A 770 -13.26 -30.46 -9.50
N ILE A 771 -14.10 -30.13 -10.49
CA ILE A 771 -15.12 -31.04 -11.03
C ILE A 771 -14.48 -32.22 -11.74
N GLU A 772 -13.45 -31.99 -12.56
CA GLU A 772 -12.71 -33.08 -13.25
C GLU A 772 -12.02 -34.03 -12.27
N ARG A 773 -11.70 -33.56 -11.07
CA ARG A 773 -11.17 -34.41 -9.98
C ARG A 773 -12.28 -35.10 -9.19
N GLY A 774 -13.55 -34.95 -9.61
CA GLY A 774 -14.71 -35.61 -9.04
C GLY A 774 -15.34 -34.95 -7.82
N PHE A 775 -14.99 -33.70 -7.54
CA PHE A 775 -15.63 -32.86 -6.50
C PHE A 775 -16.70 -31.97 -7.13
N HIS A 776 -17.62 -31.42 -6.33
CA HIS A 776 -18.68 -30.56 -6.84
C HIS A 776 -19.18 -29.57 -5.77
N PHE A 777 -19.94 -28.58 -6.22
CA PHE A 777 -20.62 -27.64 -5.32
C PHE A 777 -22.03 -28.16 -5.02
N ASN A 778 -22.36 -28.20 -3.73
CA ASN A 778 -23.72 -28.41 -3.26
C ASN A 778 -24.48 -27.08 -3.18
N PRO A 779 -25.81 -27.07 -3.19
CA PRO A 779 -26.60 -25.85 -2.99
C PRO A 779 -26.30 -25.18 -1.65
N VAL A 780 -26.55 -23.88 -1.59
CA VAL A 780 -26.56 -23.14 -0.31
C VAL A 780 -27.57 -23.76 0.64
N SER A 781 -27.15 -23.93 1.88
CA SER A 781 -27.97 -24.61 2.92
C SER A 781 -28.20 -23.68 4.12
N LEU A 782 -29.48 -23.57 4.56
CA LEU A 782 -29.81 -22.86 5.82
C LEU A 782 -29.16 -23.53 7.03
N GLU A 783 -28.99 -24.84 6.96
CA GLU A 783 -28.46 -25.65 8.07
C GLU A 783 -26.94 -25.59 8.16
N TYR A 784 -26.22 -25.60 7.02
CA TYR A 784 -24.76 -25.78 6.99
C TYR A 784 -23.99 -24.57 6.50
N SER A 785 -24.50 -23.78 5.53
CA SER A 785 -23.75 -22.64 4.96
C SER A 785 -23.26 -21.68 6.04
N GLN A 786 -22.02 -21.25 5.93
CA GLN A 786 -21.46 -20.21 6.79
C GLN A 786 -21.72 -18.81 6.21
N ALA A 787 -21.32 -17.77 6.94
CA ALA A 787 -21.50 -16.40 6.48
C ALA A 787 -20.65 -16.10 5.24
N SER A 788 -19.33 -16.44 5.30
CA SER A 788 -18.34 -16.06 4.27
C SER A 788 -17.36 -17.18 3.87
N LYS A 789 -17.43 -18.37 4.46
CA LYS A 789 -16.48 -19.46 4.19
C LYS A 789 -17.18 -20.64 3.51
N PHE A 790 -16.57 -21.16 2.45
CA PHE A 790 -16.93 -22.46 1.90
C PHE A 790 -16.60 -23.55 2.92
N ILE A 791 -17.46 -24.53 3.06
CA ILE A 791 -17.26 -25.64 3.98
C ILE A 791 -17.35 -26.99 3.27
N LEU A 792 -16.75 -27.98 3.88
CA LEU A 792 -16.89 -29.38 3.48
C LEU A 792 -18.30 -29.85 3.85
N ASP A 793 -19.03 -30.44 2.90
CA ASP A 793 -20.37 -30.99 3.23
C ASP A 793 -20.22 -32.17 4.19
N PRO A 794 -20.87 -32.17 5.38
CA PRO A 794 -20.77 -33.27 6.32
C PRO A 794 -21.46 -34.55 5.83
N ASN A 795 -22.35 -34.43 4.84
CA ASN A 795 -23.15 -35.54 4.33
C ASN A 795 -22.68 -36.04 2.95
N ASP A 796 -21.70 -35.36 2.36
CA ASP A 796 -21.20 -35.69 1.03
C ASP A 796 -19.67 -35.48 0.97
N GLU A 797 -18.93 -36.57 0.92
CA GLU A 797 -17.46 -36.58 0.95
C GLU A 797 -16.82 -35.84 -0.24
N LYS A 798 -17.58 -35.52 -1.30
CA LYS A 798 -17.09 -34.83 -2.48
C LYS A 798 -17.70 -33.44 -2.68
N GLY A 799 -18.66 -33.04 -1.84
CA GLY A 799 -19.41 -31.82 -1.92
C GLY A 799 -18.79 -30.67 -1.15
N LEU A 800 -18.84 -29.44 -1.70
CA LEU A 800 -18.56 -28.19 -1.01
C LEU A 800 -19.84 -27.37 -0.90
N ILE A 801 -20.10 -26.81 0.28
CA ILE A 801 -21.27 -25.93 0.51
C ILE A 801 -20.80 -24.48 0.45
N PRO A 802 -21.38 -23.65 -0.45
CA PRO A 802 -21.06 -22.23 -0.55
C PRO A 802 -21.57 -21.43 0.66
N PRO A 803 -20.90 -20.32 1.00
CA PRO A 803 -21.40 -19.39 2.02
C PRO A 803 -22.55 -18.53 1.50
N PHE A 804 -23.30 -17.90 2.43
CA PHE A 804 -24.36 -16.97 2.07
C PHE A 804 -23.83 -15.71 1.35
N SER A 805 -22.65 -15.21 1.72
CA SER A 805 -22.04 -14.04 1.08
C SER A 805 -21.62 -14.26 -0.39
N ALA A 806 -21.56 -15.51 -0.84
CA ALA A 806 -21.32 -15.83 -2.26
C ALA A 806 -22.56 -15.60 -3.14
N ILE A 807 -23.71 -15.30 -2.55
CA ILE A 807 -24.94 -14.95 -3.26
C ILE A 807 -24.88 -13.45 -3.61
N ASP A 808 -25.20 -13.11 -4.85
CA ASP A 808 -25.21 -11.72 -5.32
C ASP A 808 -26.06 -10.81 -4.42
N ALA A 809 -25.51 -9.64 -4.10
CA ALA A 809 -26.10 -8.61 -3.25
C ALA A 809 -26.35 -9.02 -1.77
N LEU A 810 -25.92 -10.19 -1.32
CA LEU A 810 -26.03 -10.62 0.07
C LEU A 810 -24.68 -10.42 0.78
N GLY A 811 -24.48 -9.26 1.40
CA GLY A 811 -23.25 -8.92 2.10
C GLY A 811 -23.01 -9.73 3.37
N GLU A 812 -21.76 -9.88 3.77
CA GLU A 812 -21.32 -10.70 4.90
C GLU A 812 -22.03 -10.34 6.22
N SER A 813 -22.27 -9.07 6.49
CA SER A 813 -22.96 -8.61 7.71
C SER A 813 -24.40 -9.14 7.79
N VAL A 814 -25.08 -9.24 6.65
CA VAL A 814 -26.43 -9.84 6.57
C VAL A 814 -26.34 -11.35 6.65
N ALA A 815 -25.39 -11.97 5.94
CA ALA A 815 -25.11 -13.39 5.98
C ALA A 815 -24.85 -13.88 7.41
N LYS A 816 -24.09 -13.13 8.19
CA LYS A 816 -23.81 -13.43 9.60
C LYS A 816 -25.09 -13.51 10.44
N THR A 817 -26.10 -12.68 10.19
CA THR A 817 -27.36 -12.73 10.93
C THR A 817 -28.14 -14.05 10.72
N VAL A 818 -27.92 -14.72 9.58
CA VAL A 818 -28.50 -16.03 9.30
C VAL A 818 -27.83 -17.12 10.15
N VAL A 819 -26.49 -17.07 10.19
CA VAL A 819 -25.66 -18.02 10.96
C VAL A 819 -25.92 -17.85 12.45
N ASP A 820 -25.96 -16.60 12.95
CA ASP A 820 -26.23 -16.28 14.35
C ASP A 820 -27.65 -16.74 14.75
N ALA A 821 -28.69 -16.45 13.95
CA ALA A 821 -30.03 -16.86 14.20
C ALA A 821 -30.19 -18.40 14.22
N ARG A 822 -29.48 -19.13 13.36
CA ARG A 822 -29.45 -20.59 13.34
C ARG A 822 -28.86 -21.16 14.63
N ALA A 823 -27.93 -20.52 15.27
CA ALA A 823 -27.35 -20.97 16.54
C ALA A 823 -28.39 -20.99 17.69
N ASP A 824 -29.40 -20.11 17.61
CA ASP A 824 -30.53 -20.09 18.56
C ASP A 824 -31.58 -21.17 18.29
N GLY A 825 -31.39 -22.03 17.30
CA GLY A 825 -32.28 -23.14 16.92
C GLY A 825 -32.61 -23.16 15.42
N PRO A 826 -33.08 -24.31 14.91
CA PRO A 826 -33.41 -24.48 13.50
C PRO A 826 -34.54 -23.54 13.06
N PHE A 827 -34.54 -23.18 11.79
CA PHE A 827 -35.62 -22.39 11.19
C PHE A 827 -36.86 -23.30 10.93
N LEU A 828 -38.01 -22.85 11.39
CA LEU A 828 -39.25 -23.63 11.31
C LEU A 828 -40.03 -23.32 10.02
N SER A 829 -39.90 -22.13 9.48
CA SER A 829 -40.59 -21.69 8.28
C SER A 829 -39.83 -20.54 7.61
N LYS A 830 -40.24 -20.22 6.39
CA LYS A 830 -39.73 -19.06 5.67
C LYS A 830 -40.02 -17.73 6.40
N GLU A 831 -41.17 -17.62 7.02
CA GLU A 831 -41.57 -16.51 7.90
C GLU A 831 -40.61 -16.39 9.10
N ASP A 832 -40.19 -17.51 9.69
CA ASP A 832 -39.22 -17.55 10.78
C ASP A 832 -37.86 -17.07 10.38
N VAL A 833 -37.36 -17.46 9.21
CA VAL A 833 -36.10 -16.93 8.63
C VAL A 833 -36.18 -15.41 8.48
N ILE A 834 -37.26 -14.87 7.91
CA ILE A 834 -37.43 -13.42 7.71
C ILE A 834 -37.45 -12.68 9.05
N LYS A 835 -38.13 -13.22 10.07
CA LYS A 835 -38.24 -12.58 11.38
C LYS A 835 -36.93 -12.56 12.18
N ARG A 836 -36.16 -13.64 12.06
CA ARG A 836 -34.92 -13.82 12.86
C ARG A 836 -33.66 -13.29 12.21
N THR A 837 -33.72 -12.87 10.94
CA THR A 837 -32.56 -12.44 10.18
C THR A 837 -32.76 -11.04 9.57
N LYS A 838 -31.68 -10.44 9.05
CA LYS A 838 -31.75 -9.19 8.29
C LYS A 838 -31.93 -9.40 6.78
N LEU A 839 -32.38 -10.58 6.35
CA LEU A 839 -32.65 -10.82 4.93
C LEU A 839 -33.86 -10.00 4.47
N ASN A 840 -33.67 -9.29 3.35
CA ASN A 840 -34.75 -8.53 2.72
C ASN A 840 -35.51 -9.38 1.69
N ASN A 841 -36.62 -8.85 1.13
CA ASN A 841 -37.44 -9.53 0.15
C ASN A 841 -36.68 -9.98 -1.11
N SER A 842 -35.66 -9.21 -1.55
CA SER A 842 -34.84 -9.59 -2.68
C SER A 842 -33.99 -10.83 -2.36
N HIS A 843 -33.33 -10.84 -1.19
CA HIS A 843 -32.55 -11.99 -0.73
C HIS A 843 -33.43 -13.25 -0.62
N ILE A 844 -34.63 -13.15 -0.04
CA ILE A 844 -35.54 -14.26 0.08
C ILE A 844 -35.99 -14.79 -1.30
N LYS A 845 -36.24 -13.90 -2.25
CA LYS A 845 -36.59 -14.30 -3.62
C LYS A 845 -35.45 -15.06 -4.30
N THR A 846 -34.20 -14.59 -4.16
CA THR A 846 -32.99 -15.25 -4.71
C THR A 846 -32.81 -16.63 -4.07
N LEU A 847 -32.85 -16.71 -2.73
CA LEU A 847 -32.74 -17.98 -2.00
C LEU A 847 -33.84 -18.95 -2.37
N SER A 848 -35.08 -18.46 -2.58
CA SER A 848 -36.21 -19.31 -3.03
C SER A 848 -35.98 -19.87 -4.45
N LYS A 849 -35.46 -19.01 -5.38
CA LYS A 849 -35.10 -19.44 -6.75
C LYS A 849 -34.02 -20.52 -6.73
N MET A 850 -33.06 -20.42 -5.82
CA MET A 850 -32.00 -21.41 -5.62
C MET A 850 -32.47 -22.69 -4.90
N GLY A 851 -33.72 -22.78 -4.50
CA GLY A 851 -34.27 -23.97 -3.83
C GLY A 851 -33.95 -24.09 -2.34
N VAL A 852 -33.35 -23.08 -1.72
CA VAL A 852 -32.91 -23.11 -0.32
C VAL A 852 -34.05 -23.36 0.66
N PHE A 853 -35.29 -22.98 0.31
CA PHE A 853 -36.49 -23.19 1.10
C PHE A 853 -37.30 -24.40 0.68
N ASN A 854 -36.78 -25.27 -0.20
CA ASN A 854 -37.51 -26.45 -0.65
C ASN A 854 -37.85 -27.35 0.54
N GLY A 855 -39.14 -27.72 0.66
CA GLY A 855 -39.65 -28.51 1.78
C GLY A 855 -39.96 -27.74 3.05
N MET A 856 -39.66 -26.42 3.12
CA MET A 856 -39.94 -25.57 4.26
C MET A 856 -41.37 -24.96 4.15
N GLN A 857 -42.08 -24.90 5.28
CA GLN A 857 -43.39 -24.23 5.34
C GLN A 857 -43.26 -22.70 5.14
N GLU A 858 -44.28 -22.08 4.54
CA GLU A 858 -44.31 -20.63 4.33
C GLU A 858 -44.44 -19.84 5.64
N ARG A 859 -45.28 -20.35 6.57
CA ARG A 859 -45.60 -19.70 7.83
C ARG A 859 -45.46 -20.63 9.02
N ASN A 860 -45.21 -20.06 10.20
CA ASN A 860 -45.28 -20.77 11.46
C ASN A 860 -46.75 -21.10 11.75
N GLN A 861 -47.26 -22.23 11.25
CA GLN A 861 -48.58 -22.75 11.64
C GLN A 861 -48.40 -23.59 12.90
N LEU A 862 -48.95 -23.12 14.01
CA LEU A 862 -49.39 -24.00 15.09
C LEU A 862 -50.58 -24.77 14.53
N SER A 863 -50.36 -26.00 14.05
CA SER A 863 -51.48 -26.89 13.74
C SER A 863 -52.12 -27.32 15.08
N LEU A 864 -53.28 -26.81 15.33
CA LEU A 864 -54.15 -27.22 16.43
C LEU A 864 -54.98 -28.45 16.05
N PHE A 865 -54.44 -29.36 15.22
CA PHE A 865 -55.04 -30.71 15.02
C PHE A 865 -54.01 -31.68 14.46
#